data_c4e65212b40224198dc4a6f35f359933
#
_entry.id   c4e65212b40224198dc4a6f35f359933
#
_cell.length_a   1.000
_cell.length_b   1.000
_cell.length_c   1.000
_cell.angle_alpha   90.00
_cell.angle_beta   90.00
_cell.angle_gamma   90.00
#
_symmetry.space_group_name_H-M   'P 1'
#
loop_
_entity.id
_entity.type
_entity.pdbx_description
1 polymer ?
#
loop_
_entity_poly.entity_id
_entity_poly.type
_entity_poly.pdbx_seq_one_letter_code
_entity_poly.pdbx_strand_id
1 'polypeptide(L)'
;MTLKHIFMNKRILAAAGAILCLLSSCDNKMNPLLTDSTLPYGAPQFDKIKTEHYLPAFEQAITEAKAEIDAIVNNPDAPNFDNTIAALDEAGGRLNDVAGIFYNLMEADTNDQMQDIAEKVSPMMTEYSMYVSLNEPLFARVKAVHESSEGLEPDQARLLEKTWKSFVRNGANLGAEEKETYSKLSEQLSLLTLQYGKNVLAATNAFTLNLTDEADLEGLPDFVREAAVETAKSKEMEGWAFDLSAPSYGAFMKYSTRRDLRQKMWTAYNTRATEGENSNIELCRQIAELRLNIANILGYETYADYALEERMAKNPQTVNEFIQKLLEPSLPAAKAEVKELYEYARANGFEDSEIQPWDFGFWSEKLKDARYSISDEQLKPYFRLENCIDAAFGLARKLYGLTFEERKDIPVYHQDVKVYDVKDADGVHKALFYADFFPRASKRGGAWMTEFRGQSIVNGVEKRPFISLVTNFTKPAAGKPSLLTHDELTTLLHEFGHSLHGILAEGRYSSLTGTNVSRDFVELPSQIMENWAFEPEFLDTFARHFETGEALPDTLINKIVEAKNYNAAYAQVRQLQFGILDMAWHTLKGDSGSGQFGASASSATNRISDLKTMQELGTIAFEKEALKSSNVIPSIPEACISTSFSHIFSGGYSAGYYSYKWSEVLEADAFSLFKEKGIFNTEVSHSFRDNILSKGCSEDEDVLYRRFRGHDPEPEALLEKLGIVKAK
;
A
#
# COMPACT_ATOMS: atom_id res chain seq x y z
N MET A 1 38.86 30.20 54.03
CA MET A 1 38.46 30.99 52.81
C MET A 1 38.09 30.02 51.69
N THR A 2 37.07 29.23 51.79
CA THR A 2 36.73 28.17 50.75
C THR A 2 35.33 27.60 50.92
N LEU A 3 34.33 28.34 51.38
CA LEU A 3 32.93 27.83 51.44
C LEU A 3 31.85 28.83 50.95
N LYS A 4 32.26 30.03 50.53
CA LYS A 4 31.30 31.05 50.01
C LYS A 4 31.14 31.11 48.50
N HIS A 5 32.02 30.48 47.71
CA HIS A 5 31.92 30.48 46.24
C HIS A 5 31.08 29.33 45.67
N ILE A 6 30.79 28.28 46.39
CA ILE A 6 29.99 27.15 45.88
C ILE A 6 28.48 27.44 45.97
N PHE A 7 28.03 28.35 46.84
CA PHE A 7 26.61 28.69 47.01
C PHE A 7 26.12 29.77 46.05
N MET A 8 27.01 30.52 45.42
CA MET A 8 26.62 31.59 44.48
C MET A 8 26.31 31.07 43.07
N ASN A 9 26.99 30.04 42.61
CA ASN A 9 26.72 29.41 41.31
C ASN A 9 25.43 28.57 41.25
N LYS A 10 24.95 28.03 42.37
CA LYS A 10 23.68 27.30 42.39
C LYS A 10 22.44 28.20 42.37
N ARG A 11 22.56 29.43 42.80
CA ARG A 11 21.43 30.42 42.75
C ARG A 11 21.27 31.07 41.37
N ILE A 12 22.32 31.13 40.59
CA ILE A 12 22.27 31.68 39.19
C ILE A 12 21.70 30.62 38.22
N LEU A 13 22.01 29.33 38.45
CA LEU A 13 21.38 28.24 37.64
C LEU A 13 19.91 28.03 38.01
N ALA A 14 19.53 28.23 39.28
CA ALA A 14 18.12 28.14 39.67
C ALA A 14 17.28 29.33 39.19
N ALA A 15 17.88 30.52 39.02
CA ALA A 15 17.20 31.70 38.44
C ALA A 15 17.07 31.62 36.93
N ALA A 16 18.01 31.03 36.19
CA ALA A 16 17.90 30.80 34.76
C ALA A 16 16.87 29.72 34.41
N GLY A 17 16.79 28.64 35.23
CA GLY A 17 15.74 27.62 35.10
C GLY A 17 14.32 28.14 35.43
N ALA A 18 14.19 29.08 36.36
CA ALA A 18 12.91 29.65 36.74
C ALA A 18 12.41 30.75 35.79
N ILE A 19 13.29 31.39 35.01
CA ILE A 19 12.93 32.42 34.01
C ILE A 19 12.52 31.75 32.69
N LEU A 20 13.02 30.54 32.34
CA LEU A 20 12.50 29.75 31.22
C LEU A 20 11.12 29.11 31.52
N CYS A 21 10.77 28.92 32.80
CA CYS A 21 9.45 28.40 33.19
C CYS A 21 8.36 29.47 33.34
N LEU A 22 8.64 30.76 33.19
CA LEU A 22 7.70 31.85 33.42
C LEU A 22 7.22 32.58 32.13
N LEU A 23 7.67 32.12 30.96
CA LEU A 23 7.18 32.65 29.67
C LEU A 23 6.24 31.72 28.91
N SER A 24 5.79 30.64 29.51
CA SER A 24 4.80 29.72 28.91
C SER A 24 3.59 29.46 29.82
N SER A 25 3.06 30.50 30.46
CA SER A 25 1.75 30.40 31.12
C SER A 25 0.71 31.22 30.36
N CYS A 26 0.32 30.74 29.19
CA CYS A 26 -0.97 30.94 28.58
C CYS A 26 -1.44 29.54 28.14
N ASP A 27 -2.54 29.06 28.71
CA ASP A 27 -3.30 27.86 28.37
C ASP A 27 -2.67 26.83 27.41
N ASN A 28 -1.50 26.29 27.73
CA ASN A 28 -0.94 25.15 27.03
C ASN A 28 -1.62 23.87 27.56
N LYS A 29 -2.80 23.55 27.01
CA LYS A 29 -3.23 22.15 26.99
C LYS A 29 -2.10 21.38 26.32
N MET A 30 -1.39 20.52 27.06
CA MET A 30 -0.25 19.77 26.52
C MET A 30 -0.69 19.04 25.25
N ASN A 31 0.02 19.26 24.14
CA ASN A 31 -0.28 18.60 22.87
C ASN A 31 -0.10 17.07 23.04
N PRO A 32 -1.16 16.26 22.84
CA PRO A 32 -1.08 14.80 23.06
C PRO A 32 -0.11 14.08 22.13
N LEU A 33 0.25 14.68 20.99
CA LEU A 33 1.25 14.16 20.06
C LEU A 33 2.70 14.38 20.54
N LEU A 34 2.92 15.25 21.53
CA LEU A 34 4.24 15.62 22.06
C LEU A 34 4.48 15.08 23.47
N THR A 35 3.52 14.36 24.03
CA THR A 35 3.59 13.80 25.38
C THR A 35 3.52 12.29 25.33
N ASP A 36 4.30 11.63 26.20
CA ASP A 36 4.24 10.18 26.31
C ASP A 36 2.82 9.75 26.73
N SER A 37 2.27 8.79 26.01
CA SER A 37 0.94 8.29 26.32
C SER A 37 0.98 7.43 27.58
N THR A 38 0.01 7.65 28.47
CA THR A 38 -0.22 6.84 29.69
C THR A 38 -1.18 5.67 29.44
N LEU A 39 -1.67 5.52 28.22
CA LEU A 39 -2.51 4.39 27.83
C LEU A 39 -1.70 3.08 27.78
N PRO A 40 -2.37 1.93 27.85
CA PRO A 40 -1.69 0.64 27.73
C PRO A 40 -0.78 0.60 26.48
N TYR A 41 0.43 0.08 26.65
CA TYR A 41 1.48 -0.03 25.62
C TYR A 41 1.96 1.30 25.02
N GLY A 42 1.52 2.45 25.58
CA GLY A 42 1.79 3.76 25.00
C GLY A 42 0.96 4.07 23.76
N ALA A 43 -0.26 3.50 23.66
CA ALA A 43 -1.16 3.69 22.55
C ALA A 43 -1.47 5.17 22.27
N PRO A 44 -1.72 5.58 21.01
CA PRO A 44 -2.09 6.95 20.67
C PRO A 44 -3.36 7.39 21.39
N GLN A 45 -3.38 8.63 21.89
CA GLN A 45 -4.53 9.23 22.59
C GLN A 45 -5.51 9.83 21.59
N PHE A 46 -6.09 8.99 20.69
CA PHE A 46 -6.97 9.46 19.63
C PHE A 46 -8.17 10.29 20.12
N ASP A 47 -8.66 10.03 21.32
CA ASP A 47 -9.73 10.81 21.97
C ASP A 47 -9.35 12.26 22.32
N LYS A 48 -8.04 12.56 22.36
CA LYS A 48 -7.51 13.88 22.70
C LYS A 48 -6.84 14.58 21.53
N ILE A 49 -6.43 13.82 20.50
CA ILE A 49 -5.79 14.39 19.30
C ILE A 49 -6.86 15.16 18.51
N LYS A 50 -6.50 16.37 18.10
CA LYS A 50 -7.32 17.24 17.25
C LYS A 50 -6.49 17.75 16.09
N THR A 51 -7.15 18.18 15.02
CA THR A 51 -6.49 18.71 13.82
C THR A 51 -5.50 19.84 14.13
N GLU A 52 -5.84 20.73 15.06
CA GLU A 52 -4.99 21.85 15.51
C GLU A 52 -3.67 21.43 16.18
N HIS A 53 -3.55 20.18 16.61
CA HIS A 53 -2.34 19.66 17.26
C HIS A 53 -1.23 19.27 16.28
N TYR A 54 -1.56 18.95 15.02
CA TYR A 54 -0.59 18.36 14.10
C TYR A 54 0.53 19.34 13.70
N LEU A 55 0.19 20.53 13.20
CA LEU A 55 1.23 21.45 12.72
C LEU A 55 2.24 21.83 13.83
N PRO A 56 1.81 22.24 15.05
CA PRO A 56 2.77 22.50 16.13
C PRO A 56 3.57 21.26 16.55
N ALA A 57 2.97 20.04 16.43
CA ALA A 57 3.69 18.81 16.74
C ALA A 57 4.80 18.54 15.73
N PHE A 58 4.55 18.73 14.43
CA PHE A 58 5.60 18.63 13.41
C PHE A 58 6.72 19.66 13.59
N GLU A 59 6.38 20.92 13.84
CA GLU A 59 7.37 21.97 14.07
C GLU A 59 8.33 21.63 15.22
N GLN A 60 7.77 21.17 16.35
CA GLN A 60 8.57 20.77 17.50
C GLN A 60 9.35 19.48 17.23
N ALA A 61 8.72 18.44 16.71
CA ALA A 61 9.34 17.14 16.46
C ALA A 61 10.48 17.23 15.43
N ILE A 62 10.34 18.05 14.39
CA ILE A 62 11.43 18.33 13.42
C ILE A 62 12.58 19.05 14.13
N THR A 63 12.30 20.00 15.02
CA THR A 63 13.35 20.71 15.79
C THR A 63 14.11 19.75 16.68
N GLU A 64 13.41 18.85 17.39
CA GLU A 64 14.01 17.81 18.22
C GLU A 64 14.86 16.84 17.37
N ALA A 65 14.31 16.35 16.25
CA ALA A 65 15.01 15.44 15.34
C ALA A 65 16.29 16.06 14.75
N LYS A 66 16.24 17.35 14.35
CA LYS A 66 17.45 18.09 13.90
C LYS A 66 18.50 18.16 15.01
N ALA A 67 18.11 18.38 16.28
CA ALA A 67 19.03 18.41 17.41
C ALA A 67 19.67 17.04 17.69
N GLU A 68 18.94 15.94 17.49
CA GLU A 68 19.49 14.58 17.60
C GLU A 68 20.54 14.32 16.50
N ILE A 69 20.28 14.73 15.25
CA ILE A 69 21.26 14.68 14.15
C ILE A 69 22.50 15.50 14.49
N ASP A 70 22.32 16.72 15.01
CA ASP A 70 23.43 17.57 15.41
C ASP A 70 24.27 16.96 16.55
N ALA A 71 23.64 16.22 17.46
CA ALA A 71 24.35 15.50 18.52
C ALA A 71 25.23 14.38 17.95
N ILE A 72 24.76 13.66 16.92
CA ILE A 72 25.58 12.66 16.21
C ILE A 72 26.76 13.33 15.52
N VAL A 73 26.50 14.40 14.77
CA VAL A 73 27.53 15.15 14.03
C VAL A 73 28.61 15.68 14.96
N ASN A 74 28.22 16.26 16.10
CA ASN A 74 29.11 16.91 17.06
C ASN A 74 29.67 15.94 18.12
N ASN A 75 29.44 14.65 18.00
CA ASN A 75 30.00 13.67 18.92
C ASN A 75 31.54 13.71 18.86
N PRO A 76 32.26 13.98 19.99
CA PRO A 76 33.72 14.12 20.00
C PRO A 76 34.46 12.80 19.78
N ASP A 77 33.80 11.66 19.98
CA ASP A 77 34.40 10.34 19.83
C ASP A 77 34.54 9.98 18.34
N ALA A 78 35.54 9.17 18.03
CA ALA A 78 35.71 8.66 16.67
C ALA A 78 34.43 7.92 16.19
N PRO A 79 34.02 8.12 14.92
CA PRO A 79 32.86 7.44 14.36
C PRO A 79 32.99 5.91 14.49
N ASN A 80 31.93 5.28 14.99
CA ASN A 80 31.78 3.84 15.05
C ASN A 80 30.31 3.47 14.79
N PHE A 81 30.01 2.18 14.73
CA PHE A 81 28.67 1.70 14.43
C PHE A 81 27.63 2.26 15.41
N ASP A 82 27.88 2.17 16.72
CA ASP A 82 26.89 2.56 17.74
C ASP A 82 26.64 4.08 17.77
N ASN A 83 27.72 4.90 17.77
CA ASN A 83 27.60 6.35 17.91
C ASN A 83 27.27 7.09 16.59
N THR A 84 27.10 6.35 15.49
CA THR A 84 26.82 6.95 14.19
C THR A 84 25.66 6.22 13.49
N ILE A 85 25.77 4.92 13.22
CA ILE A 85 24.78 4.18 12.43
C ILE A 85 23.55 3.83 13.26
N ALA A 86 23.72 3.20 14.42
CA ALA A 86 22.63 2.88 15.32
C ALA A 86 21.96 4.14 15.88
N ALA A 87 22.76 5.14 16.25
CA ALA A 87 22.24 6.44 16.70
C ALA A 87 21.38 7.15 15.61
N LEU A 88 21.75 6.99 14.32
CA LEU A 88 20.98 7.55 13.22
C LEU A 88 19.66 6.78 12.98
N ASP A 89 19.63 5.45 13.14
CA ASP A 89 18.39 4.66 13.04
C ASP A 89 17.39 4.99 14.16
N GLU A 90 17.90 5.38 15.35
CA GLU A 90 17.06 5.81 16.49
C GLU A 90 16.61 7.27 16.40
N ALA A 91 17.31 8.13 15.63
CA ALA A 91 17.04 9.57 15.55
C ALA A 91 15.68 9.88 14.92
N GLY A 92 15.02 10.92 15.41
CA GLY A 92 13.71 11.34 14.90
C GLY A 92 12.54 10.49 15.36
N GLY A 93 12.68 9.68 16.40
CA GLY A 93 11.64 8.77 16.89
C GLY A 93 10.29 9.47 17.15
N ARG A 94 10.29 10.66 17.77
CA ARG A 94 9.07 11.46 17.98
C ARG A 94 8.47 11.95 16.66
N LEU A 95 9.31 12.38 15.73
CA LEU A 95 8.86 12.80 14.40
C LEU A 95 8.21 11.64 13.65
N ASN A 96 8.77 10.45 13.75
CA ASN A 96 8.20 9.24 13.16
C ASN A 96 6.85 8.89 13.78
N ASP A 97 6.68 9.00 15.11
CA ASP A 97 5.40 8.77 15.79
C ASP A 97 4.33 9.80 15.34
N VAL A 98 4.66 11.08 15.26
CA VAL A 98 3.76 12.15 14.78
C VAL A 98 3.38 11.93 13.32
N ALA A 99 4.36 11.65 12.46
CA ALA A 99 4.17 11.41 11.05
C ALA A 99 3.35 10.12 10.81
N GLY A 100 3.63 9.04 11.54
CA GLY A 100 2.89 7.79 11.47
C GLY A 100 1.39 7.99 11.77
N ILE A 101 1.04 8.77 12.79
CA ILE A 101 -0.36 9.08 13.10
C ILE A 101 -0.96 9.96 12.01
N PHE A 102 -0.29 11.05 11.63
CA PHE A 102 -0.83 12.04 10.69
C PHE A 102 -1.09 11.45 9.30
N TYR A 103 -0.08 10.81 8.69
CA TYR A 103 -0.21 10.30 7.33
C TYR A 103 -1.16 9.09 7.24
N ASN A 104 -1.22 8.25 8.28
CA ASN A 104 -2.25 7.21 8.35
C ASN A 104 -3.67 7.80 8.34
N LEU A 105 -3.92 8.85 9.12
CA LEU A 105 -5.23 9.48 9.17
C LEU A 105 -5.52 10.35 7.93
N MET A 106 -4.50 10.88 7.25
CA MET A 106 -4.67 11.51 5.93
C MET A 106 -5.27 10.57 4.89
N GLU A 107 -5.00 9.28 4.97
CA GLU A 107 -5.54 8.26 4.07
C GLU A 107 -6.88 7.68 4.60
N ALA A 108 -6.97 7.47 5.92
CA ALA A 108 -8.09 6.75 6.52
C ALA A 108 -9.23 7.64 7.01
N ASP A 109 -8.97 8.88 7.45
CA ASP A 109 -9.99 9.78 8.01
C ASP A 109 -9.61 11.26 7.86
N THR A 110 -9.42 11.71 6.63
CA THR A 110 -8.99 13.08 6.30
C THR A 110 -10.15 14.09 6.38
N ASN A 111 -9.79 15.36 6.41
CA ASN A 111 -10.69 16.49 6.22
C ASN A 111 -9.92 17.66 5.60
N ASP A 112 -10.63 18.72 5.16
CA ASP A 112 -10.03 19.87 4.48
C ASP A 112 -8.90 20.51 5.29
N GLN A 113 -9.07 20.65 6.61
CA GLN A 113 -8.04 21.24 7.48
C GLN A 113 -6.80 20.35 7.57
N MET A 114 -6.94 19.02 7.58
CA MET A 114 -5.81 18.10 7.55
C MET A 114 -5.08 18.18 6.21
N GLN A 115 -5.80 18.32 5.11
CA GLN A 115 -5.21 18.52 3.78
C GLN A 115 -4.41 19.85 3.70
N ASP A 116 -4.96 20.92 4.26
CA ASP A 116 -4.25 22.22 4.37
C ASP A 116 -2.97 22.12 5.23
N ILE A 117 -3.01 21.29 6.29
CA ILE A 117 -1.84 21.03 7.13
C ILE A 117 -0.82 20.20 6.34
N ALA A 118 -1.25 19.19 5.60
CA ALA A 118 -0.37 18.36 4.78
C ALA A 118 0.41 19.19 3.75
N GLU A 119 -0.24 20.18 3.12
CA GLU A 119 0.42 21.14 2.20
C GLU A 119 1.54 21.95 2.88
N LYS A 120 1.42 22.24 4.18
CA LYS A 120 2.46 22.93 4.96
C LYS A 120 3.54 21.99 5.47
N VAL A 121 3.15 20.82 5.91
CA VAL A 121 4.05 19.81 6.51
C VAL A 121 4.92 19.14 5.45
N SER A 122 4.40 18.91 4.24
CA SER A 122 5.15 18.24 3.17
C SER A 122 6.48 18.89 2.83
N PRO A 123 6.56 20.24 2.61
CA PRO A 123 7.85 20.91 2.44
C PRO A 123 8.76 20.81 3.67
N MET A 124 8.20 20.89 4.89
CA MET A 124 8.99 20.79 6.13
C MET A 124 9.65 19.40 6.27
N MET A 125 8.92 18.34 5.93
CA MET A 125 9.44 16.97 5.93
C MET A 125 10.49 16.77 4.84
N THR A 126 10.30 17.36 3.67
CA THR A 126 11.30 17.35 2.59
C THR A 126 12.56 18.10 3.03
N GLU A 127 12.43 19.28 3.64
CA GLU A 127 13.58 20.04 4.19
C GLU A 127 14.33 19.22 5.24
N TYR A 128 13.60 18.55 6.16
CA TYR A 128 14.24 17.68 7.16
C TYR A 128 14.97 16.49 6.51
N SER A 129 14.36 15.85 5.52
CA SER A 129 15.02 14.77 4.76
C SER A 129 16.32 15.25 4.08
N MET A 130 16.30 16.44 3.48
CA MET A 130 17.50 17.06 2.88
C MET A 130 18.53 17.46 3.95
N TYR A 131 18.07 17.97 5.10
CA TYR A 131 18.95 18.29 6.24
C TYR A 131 19.76 17.07 6.69
N VAL A 132 19.17 15.86 6.65
CA VAL A 132 19.86 14.61 6.99
C VAL A 132 20.73 14.13 5.81
N SER A 133 20.12 13.93 4.64
CA SER A 133 20.76 13.24 3.51
C SER A 133 21.89 14.03 2.85
N LEU A 134 21.81 15.37 2.88
CA LEU A 134 22.83 16.28 2.30
C LEU A 134 23.81 16.80 3.32
N ASN A 135 23.77 16.35 4.59
CA ASN A 135 24.64 16.77 5.67
C ASN A 135 26.05 16.20 5.49
N GLU A 136 26.98 17.03 5.04
CA GLU A 136 28.35 16.59 4.75
C GLU A 136 29.12 16.06 5.98
N PRO A 137 29.06 16.72 7.17
CA PRO A 137 29.66 16.19 8.39
C PRO A 137 29.09 14.83 8.80
N LEU A 138 27.76 14.65 8.72
CA LEU A 138 27.11 13.38 9.02
C LEU A 138 27.55 12.28 8.04
N PHE A 139 27.54 12.59 6.74
CA PHE A 139 28.00 11.67 5.71
C PHE A 139 29.46 11.28 5.89
N ALA A 140 30.32 12.21 6.29
CA ALA A 140 31.72 11.90 6.59
C ALA A 140 31.85 10.89 7.73
N ARG A 141 31.01 10.96 8.77
CA ARG A 141 30.96 9.97 9.87
C ARG A 141 30.48 8.60 9.35
N VAL A 142 29.37 8.57 8.58
CA VAL A 142 28.84 7.33 7.97
C VAL A 142 29.91 6.67 7.08
N LYS A 143 30.61 7.47 6.26
CA LYS A 143 31.69 7.01 5.40
C LYS A 143 32.86 6.41 6.19
N ALA A 144 33.27 7.07 7.27
CA ALA A 144 34.35 6.57 8.13
C ALA A 144 33.99 5.23 8.76
N VAL A 145 32.73 5.04 9.20
CA VAL A 145 32.25 3.75 9.72
C VAL A 145 32.24 2.69 8.62
N HIS A 146 31.72 3.03 7.42
CA HIS A 146 31.64 2.12 6.28
C HIS A 146 33.03 1.60 5.85
N GLU A 147 34.05 2.47 5.86
CA GLU A 147 35.41 2.14 5.42
C GLU A 147 36.23 1.39 6.48
N SER A 148 35.87 1.48 7.78
CA SER A 148 36.70 0.98 8.88
C SER A 148 36.07 -0.12 9.73
N SER A 149 34.77 -0.43 9.58
CA SER A 149 34.11 -1.42 10.42
C SER A 149 34.49 -2.84 10.05
N GLU A 150 34.87 -3.62 11.03
CA GLU A 150 35.13 -5.06 10.93
C GLU A 150 34.38 -5.80 12.04
N GLY A 151 33.97 -7.05 11.78
CA GLY A 151 33.39 -7.94 12.79
C GLY A 151 31.95 -7.56 13.23
N LEU A 152 31.21 -6.82 12.40
CA LEU A 152 29.81 -6.51 12.64
C LEU A 152 28.94 -7.77 12.56
N GLU A 153 27.90 -7.82 13.40
CA GLU A 153 26.84 -8.82 13.27
C GLU A 153 26.10 -8.64 11.91
N PRO A 154 25.46 -9.67 11.35
CA PRO A 154 24.85 -9.59 10.01
C PRO A 154 23.86 -8.43 9.86
N ASP A 155 22.99 -8.19 10.84
CA ASP A 155 22.03 -7.07 10.80
C ASP A 155 22.69 -5.69 10.97
N GLN A 156 23.80 -5.61 11.72
CA GLN A 156 24.61 -4.39 11.80
C GLN A 156 25.29 -4.08 10.45
N ALA A 157 25.86 -5.09 9.83
CA ALA A 157 26.44 -4.94 8.49
C ALA A 157 25.39 -4.51 7.47
N ARG A 158 24.18 -5.09 7.56
CA ARG A 158 23.05 -4.72 6.70
C ARG A 158 22.59 -3.28 6.93
N LEU A 159 22.44 -2.85 8.18
CA LEU A 159 22.07 -1.47 8.49
C LEU A 159 23.10 -0.49 7.97
N LEU A 160 24.39 -0.76 8.18
CA LEU A 160 25.48 0.07 7.65
C LEU A 160 25.43 0.19 6.13
N GLU A 161 25.27 -0.93 5.43
CA GLU A 161 25.15 -0.96 3.96
C GLU A 161 23.95 -0.12 3.49
N LYS A 162 22.78 -0.34 4.06
CA LYS A 162 21.55 0.40 3.71
C LYS A 162 21.69 1.90 4.01
N THR A 163 22.26 2.24 5.15
CA THR A 163 22.52 3.64 5.53
C THR A 163 23.48 4.30 4.54
N TRP A 164 24.61 3.67 4.24
CA TRP A 164 25.57 4.17 3.26
C TRP A 164 24.94 4.38 1.88
N LYS A 165 24.25 3.37 1.35
CA LYS A 165 23.54 3.46 0.07
C LYS A 165 22.48 4.58 0.10
N SER A 166 21.72 4.71 1.18
CA SER A 166 20.73 5.78 1.31
C SER A 166 21.35 7.16 1.15
N PHE A 167 22.47 7.45 1.81
CA PHE A 167 23.16 8.73 1.64
C PHE A 167 23.61 8.96 0.21
N VAL A 168 24.30 7.98 -0.40
CA VAL A 168 24.82 8.09 -1.77
C VAL A 168 23.68 8.33 -2.76
N ARG A 169 22.59 7.58 -2.65
CA ARG A 169 21.43 7.66 -3.54
C ARG A 169 20.56 8.89 -3.33
N ASN A 170 20.67 9.55 -2.17
CA ASN A 170 19.95 10.79 -1.86
C ASN A 170 20.87 12.04 -1.94
N GLY A 171 21.92 11.96 -2.75
CA GLY A 171 22.67 13.13 -3.19
C GLY A 171 23.80 13.58 -2.27
N ALA A 172 24.28 12.76 -1.32
CA ALA A 172 25.40 13.13 -0.44
C ALA A 172 26.67 13.51 -1.22
N ASN A 173 26.89 12.89 -2.37
CA ASN A 173 28.05 13.14 -3.25
C ASN A 173 27.87 14.30 -4.24
N LEU A 174 26.72 14.96 -4.29
CA LEU A 174 26.44 16.07 -5.19
C LEU A 174 27.24 17.33 -4.82
N GLY A 175 27.54 18.15 -5.81
CA GLY A 175 28.07 19.50 -5.59
C GLY A 175 27.02 20.46 -5.01
N ALA A 176 27.44 21.60 -4.50
CA ALA A 176 26.55 22.51 -3.80
C ALA A 176 25.37 23.01 -4.66
N GLU A 177 25.61 23.34 -5.95
CA GLU A 177 24.57 23.76 -6.88
C GLU A 177 23.58 22.63 -7.21
N GLU A 178 24.10 21.42 -7.38
CA GLU A 178 23.27 20.22 -7.63
C GLU A 178 22.42 19.87 -6.41
N LYS A 179 22.96 19.99 -5.18
CA LYS A 179 22.22 19.81 -3.92
C LYS A 179 21.05 20.78 -3.82
N GLU A 180 21.26 22.06 -4.14
CA GLU A 180 20.18 23.07 -4.14
C GLU A 180 19.10 22.74 -5.16
N THR A 181 19.49 22.33 -6.37
CA THR A 181 18.56 21.94 -7.43
C THR A 181 17.78 20.68 -7.05
N TYR A 182 18.46 19.67 -6.54
CA TYR A 182 17.84 18.43 -6.06
C TYR A 182 16.80 18.68 -4.96
N SER A 183 17.13 19.54 -3.99
CA SER A 183 16.21 19.92 -2.91
C SER A 183 14.94 20.60 -3.44
N LYS A 184 15.07 21.57 -4.37
CA LYS A 184 13.93 22.25 -4.98
C LYS A 184 13.03 21.30 -5.78
N LEU A 185 13.61 20.40 -6.57
CA LEU A 185 12.84 19.41 -7.34
C LEU A 185 12.12 18.41 -6.42
N SER A 186 12.76 17.99 -5.33
CA SER A 186 12.16 17.08 -4.35
C SER A 186 10.99 17.72 -3.60
N GLU A 187 11.10 19.01 -3.24
CA GLU A 187 10.01 19.79 -2.65
C GLU A 187 8.83 19.90 -3.62
N GLN A 188 9.09 20.26 -4.88
CA GLN A 188 8.05 20.34 -5.91
C GLN A 188 7.36 18.98 -6.12
N LEU A 189 8.13 17.91 -6.20
CA LEU A 189 7.60 16.55 -6.37
C LEU A 189 6.67 16.16 -5.22
N SER A 190 7.06 16.46 -3.98
CA SER A 190 6.25 16.13 -2.79
C SER A 190 4.90 16.86 -2.79
N LEU A 191 4.86 18.13 -3.19
CA LEU A 191 3.63 18.90 -3.32
C LEU A 191 2.74 18.41 -4.46
N LEU A 192 3.30 18.07 -5.63
CA LEU A 192 2.50 17.57 -6.76
C LEU A 192 1.92 16.19 -6.49
N THR A 193 2.66 15.31 -5.81
CA THR A 193 2.14 13.98 -5.43
C THR A 193 1.00 14.08 -4.42
N LEU A 194 1.08 15.01 -3.47
CA LEU A 194 0.01 15.32 -2.53
C LEU A 194 -1.22 15.87 -3.26
N GLN A 195 -1.04 16.85 -4.16
CA GLN A 195 -2.14 17.42 -4.95
C GLN A 195 -2.81 16.36 -5.83
N TYR A 196 -2.02 15.45 -6.41
CA TYR A 196 -2.54 14.35 -7.22
C TYR A 196 -3.52 13.47 -6.40
N GLY A 197 -3.13 13.04 -5.20
CA GLY A 197 -3.98 12.24 -4.31
C GLY A 197 -5.27 12.96 -3.92
N LYS A 198 -5.17 14.24 -3.56
CA LYS A 198 -6.30 15.13 -3.24
C LYS A 198 -7.29 15.21 -4.41
N ASN A 199 -6.81 15.38 -5.63
CA ASN A 199 -7.63 15.44 -6.83
C ASN A 199 -8.37 14.12 -7.10
N VAL A 200 -7.71 12.96 -6.92
CA VAL A 200 -8.34 11.65 -7.09
C VAL A 200 -9.49 11.47 -6.10
N LEU A 201 -9.27 11.82 -4.83
CA LEU A 201 -10.30 11.72 -3.80
C LEU A 201 -11.49 12.63 -4.12
N ALA A 202 -11.24 13.89 -4.47
CA ALA A 202 -12.26 14.86 -4.84
C ALA A 202 -13.07 14.40 -6.06
N ALA A 203 -12.40 13.96 -7.14
CA ALA A 203 -13.05 13.46 -8.35
C ALA A 203 -13.88 12.20 -8.09
N THR A 204 -13.44 11.32 -7.19
CA THR A 204 -14.18 10.12 -6.80
C THR A 204 -15.46 10.48 -6.05
N ASN A 205 -15.39 11.44 -5.13
CA ASN A 205 -16.54 11.86 -4.31
C ASN A 205 -17.54 12.75 -5.07
N ALA A 206 -17.13 13.40 -6.15
CA ALA A 206 -17.97 14.32 -6.93
C ALA A 206 -19.10 13.62 -7.70
N PHE A 207 -18.95 12.33 -8.01
CA PHE A 207 -19.95 11.60 -8.80
C PHE A 207 -20.95 10.86 -7.92
N THR A 208 -22.23 10.99 -8.29
CA THR A 208 -23.32 10.16 -7.75
C THR A 208 -24.37 9.93 -8.83
N LEU A 209 -24.69 8.66 -9.08
CA LEU A 209 -25.82 8.25 -9.87
C LEU A 209 -27.01 8.06 -8.94
N ASN A 210 -27.94 9.02 -8.95
CA ASN A 210 -29.18 8.92 -8.18
C ASN A 210 -30.33 8.42 -9.07
N LEU A 211 -30.99 7.34 -8.67
CA LEU A 211 -32.11 6.72 -9.34
C LEU A 211 -33.38 6.86 -8.47
N THR A 212 -34.48 7.24 -9.09
CA THR A 212 -35.79 7.42 -8.43
C THR A 212 -36.88 6.56 -9.05
N ASP A 213 -36.61 5.93 -10.20
CA ASP A 213 -37.53 4.99 -10.85
C ASP A 213 -37.08 3.55 -10.54
N GLU A 214 -37.98 2.74 -10.01
CA GLU A 214 -37.71 1.35 -9.68
C GLU A 214 -37.35 0.51 -10.92
N ALA A 215 -37.81 0.89 -12.11
CA ALA A 215 -37.43 0.23 -13.35
C ALA A 215 -35.94 0.33 -13.66
N ASP A 216 -35.25 1.36 -13.17
CA ASP A 216 -33.80 1.54 -13.35
C ASP A 216 -32.97 0.58 -12.49
N LEU A 217 -33.60 -0.11 -11.54
CA LEU A 217 -32.96 -1.08 -10.63
C LEU A 217 -33.01 -2.52 -11.18
N GLU A 218 -33.51 -2.72 -12.39
CA GLU A 218 -33.65 -4.05 -12.95
C GLU A 218 -32.28 -4.80 -12.97
N GLY A 219 -32.32 -6.03 -12.48
CA GLY A 219 -31.15 -6.91 -12.36
C GLY A 219 -30.31 -6.72 -11.09
N LEU A 220 -30.49 -5.61 -10.36
CA LEU A 220 -29.76 -5.39 -9.11
C LEU A 220 -30.34 -6.27 -7.98
N PRO A 221 -29.50 -7.12 -7.31
CA PRO A 221 -29.91 -7.88 -6.14
C PRO A 221 -30.36 -7.00 -4.96
N ASP A 222 -31.14 -7.56 -4.04
CA ASP A 222 -31.68 -6.82 -2.90
C ASP A 222 -30.58 -6.18 -2.03
N PHE A 223 -29.48 -6.87 -1.79
CA PHE A 223 -28.37 -6.31 -1.00
C PHE A 223 -27.74 -5.07 -1.66
N VAL A 224 -27.74 -4.97 -2.99
CA VAL A 224 -27.25 -3.81 -3.74
C VAL A 224 -28.22 -2.64 -3.62
N ARG A 225 -29.54 -2.92 -3.74
CA ARG A 225 -30.59 -1.92 -3.60
C ARG A 225 -30.63 -1.37 -2.17
N GLU A 226 -30.53 -2.24 -1.15
CA GLU A 226 -30.48 -1.86 0.25
C GLU A 226 -29.27 -0.93 0.54
N ALA A 227 -28.08 -1.26 0.04
CA ALA A 227 -26.89 -0.43 0.17
C ALA A 227 -27.05 0.93 -0.52
N ALA A 228 -27.70 0.97 -1.70
CA ALA A 228 -27.95 2.20 -2.43
C ALA A 228 -28.95 3.13 -1.72
N VAL A 229 -29.94 2.58 -0.98
CA VAL A 229 -30.82 3.35 -0.10
C VAL A 229 -30.05 4.03 1.04
N GLU A 230 -29.14 3.29 1.69
CA GLU A 230 -28.31 3.85 2.77
C GLU A 230 -27.37 4.94 2.23
N THR A 231 -26.80 4.74 1.03
CA THR A 231 -25.99 5.76 0.36
C THR A 231 -26.81 7.01 0.04
N ALA A 232 -28.04 6.86 -0.47
CA ALA A 232 -28.94 7.99 -0.73
C ALA A 232 -29.26 8.76 0.55
N LYS A 233 -29.59 8.07 1.64
CA LYS A 233 -29.84 8.69 2.96
C LYS A 233 -28.62 9.48 3.45
N SER A 234 -27.43 8.91 3.36
CA SER A 234 -26.19 9.57 3.80
C SER A 234 -25.86 10.83 3.02
N LYS A 235 -26.38 10.95 1.78
CA LYS A 235 -26.23 12.09 0.88
C LYS A 235 -27.48 13.00 0.86
N GLU A 236 -28.45 12.77 1.74
CA GLU A 236 -29.72 13.53 1.81
C GLU A 236 -30.51 13.49 0.48
N MET A 237 -30.47 12.34 -0.22
CA MET A 237 -31.15 12.11 -1.51
C MET A 237 -32.33 11.16 -1.35
N GLU A 238 -33.35 11.29 -2.21
CA GLU A 238 -34.43 10.33 -2.33
C GLU A 238 -34.09 9.20 -3.31
N GLY A 239 -34.66 8.01 -3.12
CA GLY A 239 -34.45 6.85 -4.01
C GLY A 239 -33.18 6.06 -3.68
N TRP A 240 -32.37 5.79 -4.70
CA TRP A 240 -31.19 4.94 -4.63
C TRP A 240 -29.99 5.68 -5.20
N ALA A 241 -28.92 5.78 -4.45
CA ALA A 241 -27.71 6.46 -4.87
C ALA A 241 -26.55 5.46 -5.02
N PHE A 242 -25.86 5.54 -6.16
CA PHE A 242 -24.67 4.78 -6.47
C PHE A 242 -23.49 5.74 -6.65
N ASP A 243 -22.38 5.44 -6.02
CA ASP A 243 -21.15 6.22 -6.12
C ASP A 243 -20.00 5.39 -6.70
N LEU A 244 -18.79 5.96 -6.74
CA LEU A 244 -17.62 5.28 -7.29
C LEU A 244 -16.80 4.50 -6.24
N SER A 245 -17.36 4.25 -5.04
CA SER A 245 -16.77 3.31 -4.10
C SER A 245 -16.77 1.88 -4.68
N ALA A 246 -15.78 1.08 -4.31
CA ALA A 246 -15.61 -0.26 -4.88
C ALA A 246 -16.86 -1.16 -4.72
N PRO A 247 -17.54 -1.22 -3.55
CA PRO A 247 -18.76 -2.03 -3.40
C PRO A 247 -19.91 -1.54 -4.27
N SER A 248 -20.10 -0.22 -4.38
CA SER A 248 -21.19 0.39 -5.14
C SER A 248 -20.96 0.24 -6.65
N TYR A 249 -19.80 0.67 -7.14
CA TYR A 249 -19.43 0.59 -8.55
C TYR A 249 -19.36 -0.87 -9.03
N GLY A 250 -18.65 -1.74 -8.31
CA GLY A 250 -18.46 -3.13 -8.69
C GLY A 250 -19.76 -3.90 -8.80
N ALA A 251 -20.65 -3.75 -7.81
CA ALA A 251 -21.96 -4.40 -7.83
C ALA A 251 -22.85 -3.86 -8.97
N PHE A 252 -22.87 -2.55 -9.21
CA PHE A 252 -23.65 -1.96 -10.30
C PHE A 252 -23.19 -2.50 -11.66
N MET A 253 -21.88 -2.59 -11.89
CA MET A 253 -21.31 -3.10 -13.14
C MET A 253 -21.56 -4.59 -13.38
N LYS A 254 -21.66 -5.37 -12.31
CA LYS A 254 -21.95 -6.83 -12.38
C LYS A 254 -23.42 -7.12 -12.67
N TYR A 255 -24.35 -6.39 -12.06
CA TYR A 255 -25.74 -6.83 -11.95
C TYR A 255 -26.75 -5.98 -12.72
N SER A 256 -26.56 -4.67 -12.90
CA SER A 256 -27.52 -3.82 -13.57
C SER A 256 -27.75 -4.25 -15.02
N THR A 257 -29.02 -4.51 -15.42
CA THR A 257 -29.38 -4.78 -16.82
C THR A 257 -29.36 -3.52 -17.68
N ARG A 258 -29.42 -2.32 -17.04
CA ARG A 258 -29.39 -1.02 -17.70
C ARG A 258 -27.99 -0.70 -18.24
N ARG A 259 -27.76 -1.09 -19.50
CA ARG A 259 -26.47 -0.92 -20.19
C ARG A 259 -26.04 0.54 -20.28
N ASP A 260 -26.97 1.44 -20.52
CA ASP A 260 -26.75 2.88 -20.58
C ASP A 260 -26.25 3.44 -19.23
N LEU A 261 -26.81 2.96 -18.11
CA LEU A 261 -26.38 3.34 -16.78
C LEU A 261 -25.04 2.71 -16.39
N ARG A 262 -24.78 1.45 -16.83
CA ARG A 262 -23.43 0.85 -16.69
C ARG A 262 -22.38 1.67 -17.44
N GLN A 263 -22.68 2.08 -18.69
CA GLN A 263 -21.78 2.96 -19.45
C GLN A 263 -21.53 4.28 -18.71
N LYS A 264 -22.57 4.91 -18.16
CA LYS A 264 -22.44 6.15 -17.39
C LYS A 264 -21.55 5.96 -16.14
N MET A 265 -21.76 4.89 -15.37
CA MET A 265 -20.94 4.55 -14.22
C MET A 265 -19.49 4.25 -14.61
N TRP A 266 -19.30 3.43 -15.65
CA TRP A 266 -17.97 3.08 -16.16
C TRP A 266 -17.21 4.32 -16.63
N THR A 267 -17.86 5.18 -17.40
CA THR A 267 -17.25 6.42 -17.88
C THR A 267 -16.83 7.29 -16.71
N ALA A 268 -17.74 7.55 -15.76
CA ALA A 268 -17.41 8.35 -14.59
C ALA A 268 -16.23 7.79 -13.78
N TYR A 269 -16.12 6.46 -13.66
CA TYR A 269 -15.00 5.82 -12.95
C TYR A 269 -13.67 5.93 -13.70
N ASN A 270 -13.69 5.74 -15.03
CA ASN A 270 -12.47 5.66 -15.84
C ASN A 270 -12.03 7.02 -16.44
N THR A 271 -12.81 8.10 -16.20
CA THR A 271 -12.43 9.48 -16.53
C THR A 271 -12.24 10.35 -15.29
N ARG A 272 -12.05 9.72 -14.10
CA ARG A 272 -11.77 10.48 -12.88
C ARG A 272 -10.51 11.32 -13.04
N ALA A 273 -10.59 12.57 -12.61
CA ALA A 273 -9.49 13.52 -12.66
C ALA A 273 -8.89 13.72 -14.08
N THR A 274 -9.68 13.55 -15.14
CA THR A 274 -9.24 13.87 -16.51
C THR A 274 -9.50 15.32 -16.90
N GLU A 275 -10.46 15.98 -16.23
CA GLU A 275 -10.88 17.35 -16.58
C GLU A 275 -11.31 18.16 -15.34
N GLY A 276 -11.53 19.47 -15.53
CA GLY A 276 -11.96 20.38 -14.47
C GLY A 276 -10.82 20.78 -13.53
N GLU A 277 -11.20 21.32 -12.38
CA GLU A 277 -10.24 21.82 -11.35
C GLU A 277 -9.44 20.72 -10.66
N ASN A 278 -9.98 19.49 -10.64
CA ASN A 278 -9.32 18.33 -10.07
C ASN A 278 -8.58 17.47 -11.13
N SER A 279 -8.23 18.05 -12.27
CA SER A 279 -7.54 17.32 -13.35
C SER A 279 -6.10 16.95 -12.97
N ASN A 280 -5.74 15.69 -13.18
CA ASN A 280 -4.39 15.17 -13.02
C ASN A 280 -3.64 14.99 -14.35
N ILE A 281 -4.23 15.37 -15.48
CA ILE A 281 -3.62 15.21 -16.82
C ILE A 281 -2.22 15.82 -16.87
N GLU A 282 -2.08 17.07 -16.43
CA GLU A 282 -0.80 17.78 -16.42
C GLU A 282 0.09 17.31 -15.25
N LEU A 283 -0.50 16.99 -14.09
CA LEU A 283 0.25 16.49 -12.93
C LEU A 283 0.99 15.19 -13.22
N CYS A 284 0.40 14.25 -13.97
CA CYS A 284 1.08 13.02 -14.39
C CYS A 284 2.39 13.32 -15.13
N ARG A 285 2.35 14.28 -16.07
CA ARG A 285 3.51 14.70 -16.85
C ARG A 285 4.57 15.38 -15.98
N GLN A 286 4.16 16.34 -15.15
CA GLN A 286 5.05 17.08 -14.27
C GLN A 286 5.72 16.16 -13.24
N ILE A 287 5.00 15.23 -12.66
CA ILE A 287 5.55 14.26 -11.71
C ILE A 287 6.59 13.35 -12.40
N ALA A 288 6.28 12.83 -13.60
CA ALA A 288 7.22 12.00 -14.36
C ALA A 288 8.48 12.76 -14.75
N GLU A 289 8.35 14.03 -15.20
CA GLU A 289 9.47 14.92 -15.54
C GLU A 289 10.35 15.24 -14.32
N LEU A 290 9.74 15.57 -13.17
CA LEU A 290 10.48 15.82 -11.93
C LEU A 290 11.26 14.59 -11.47
N ARG A 291 10.63 13.40 -11.53
CA ARG A 291 11.28 12.13 -11.20
C ARG A 291 12.48 11.86 -12.11
N LEU A 292 12.33 12.07 -13.42
CA LEU A 292 13.42 11.93 -14.37
C LEU A 292 14.56 12.91 -14.06
N ASN A 293 14.23 14.19 -13.83
CA ASN A 293 15.24 15.21 -13.53
C ASN A 293 15.99 14.91 -12.24
N ILE A 294 15.29 14.45 -11.20
CA ILE A 294 15.90 13.99 -9.94
C ILE A 294 16.84 12.81 -10.21
N ALA A 295 16.38 11.80 -10.94
CA ALA A 295 17.22 10.65 -11.27
C ALA A 295 18.47 11.04 -12.05
N ASN A 296 18.36 11.95 -13.03
CA ASN A 296 19.49 12.43 -13.83
C ASN A 296 20.52 13.19 -12.98
N ILE A 297 20.09 14.05 -12.05
CA ILE A 297 21.00 14.73 -11.11
C ILE A 297 21.75 13.71 -10.25
N LEU A 298 21.08 12.62 -9.84
CA LEU A 298 21.68 11.53 -9.06
C LEU A 298 22.54 10.56 -9.90
N GLY A 299 22.65 10.77 -11.22
CA GLY A 299 23.51 10.02 -12.12
C GLY A 299 22.85 8.81 -12.78
N TYR A 300 21.52 8.67 -12.69
CA TYR A 300 20.75 7.58 -13.34
C TYR A 300 20.16 8.05 -14.66
N GLU A 301 20.08 7.15 -15.66
CA GLU A 301 19.55 7.45 -16.98
C GLU A 301 18.03 7.69 -16.94
N THR A 302 17.31 6.87 -16.19
CA THR A 302 15.86 6.98 -16.00
C THR A 302 15.49 6.91 -14.51
N TYR A 303 14.26 7.31 -14.18
CA TYR A 303 13.77 7.11 -12.81
C TYR A 303 13.65 5.63 -12.43
N ALA A 304 13.31 4.76 -13.39
CA ALA A 304 13.23 3.32 -13.14
C ALA A 304 14.62 2.73 -12.79
N ASP A 305 15.72 3.20 -13.42
CA ASP A 305 17.08 2.78 -13.02
C ASP A 305 17.37 3.13 -11.57
N TYR A 306 17.01 4.35 -11.15
CA TYR A 306 17.13 4.78 -9.77
C TYR A 306 16.27 3.92 -8.81
N ALA A 307 14.98 3.75 -9.12
CA ALA A 307 14.04 3.08 -8.21
C ALA A 307 14.36 1.59 -8.06
N LEU A 308 14.74 0.91 -9.14
CA LEU A 308 14.93 -0.54 -9.18
C LEU A 308 16.26 -1.02 -8.59
N GLU A 309 17.27 -0.16 -8.46
CA GLU A 309 18.55 -0.53 -7.87
C GLU A 309 18.42 -1.21 -6.49
N GLU A 310 17.47 -0.76 -5.67
CA GLU A 310 17.17 -1.29 -4.34
C GLU A 310 15.94 -2.24 -4.33
N ARG A 311 15.66 -2.93 -5.44
CA ARG A 311 14.62 -3.97 -5.59
C ARG A 311 15.25 -5.32 -5.90
N MET A 312 14.48 -6.41 -5.78
CA MET A 312 14.94 -7.74 -6.20
C MET A 312 15.23 -7.79 -7.70
N ALA A 313 14.42 -7.11 -8.53
CA ALA A 313 14.61 -7.07 -9.99
C ALA A 313 15.84 -6.27 -10.45
N LYS A 314 16.38 -5.37 -9.64
CA LYS A 314 17.63 -4.61 -9.85
C LYS A 314 17.63 -3.60 -11.00
N ASN A 315 16.93 -3.81 -12.10
CA ASN A 315 16.97 -2.92 -13.28
C ASN A 315 15.71 -3.04 -14.15
N PRO A 316 15.45 -2.03 -15.03
CA PRO A 316 14.28 -2.01 -15.91
C PRO A 316 14.21 -3.16 -16.91
N GLN A 317 15.35 -3.66 -17.37
CA GLN A 317 15.39 -4.76 -18.33
C GLN A 317 14.82 -6.04 -17.71
N THR A 318 15.24 -6.40 -16.50
CA THR A 318 14.72 -7.56 -15.75
C THR A 318 13.20 -7.48 -15.58
N VAL A 319 12.67 -6.28 -15.22
CA VAL A 319 11.23 -6.07 -15.08
C VAL A 319 10.50 -6.27 -16.40
N ASN A 320 11.02 -5.71 -17.49
CA ASN A 320 10.39 -5.85 -18.81
C ASN A 320 10.40 -7.31 -19.30
N GLU A 321 11.52 -8.02 -19.13
CA GLU A 321 11.62 -9.45 -19.47
C GLU A 321 10.64 -10.30 -18.65
N PHE A 322 10.52 -10.01 -17.37
CA PHE A 322 9.55 -10.65 -16.47
C PHE A 322 8.10 -10.41 -16.93
N ILE A 323 7.72 -9.16 -17.20
CA ILE A 323 6.39 -8.81 -17.70
C ILE A 323 6.12 -9.55 -19.03
N GLN A 324 7.05 -9.56 -19.97
CA GLN A 324 6.89 -10.25 -21.25
C GLN A 324 6.74 -11.76 -21.09
N LYS A 325 7.54 -12.39 -20.22
CA LYS A 325 7.45 -13.83 -19.92
C LYS A 325 6.07 -14.24 -19.41
N LEU A 326 5.41 -13.37 -18.65
CA LEU A 326 4.03 -13.61 -18.20
C LEU A 326 2.98 -13.22 -19.26
N LEU A 327 3.20 -12.16 -20.02
CA LEU A 327 2.24 -11.63 -21.01
C LEU A 327 2.10 -12.55 -22.23
N GLU A 328 3.20 -13.11 -22.71
CA GLU A 328 3.22 -13.93 -23.92
C GLU A 328 2.24 -15.12 -23.89
N PRO A 329 2.16 -15.95 -22.84
CA PRO A 329 1.15 -17.00 -22.75
C PRO A 329 -0.23 -16.47 -22.32
N SER A 330 -0.28 -15.38 -21.53
CA SER A 330 -1.54 -14.88 -20.96
C SER A 330 -2.40 -14.13 -21.96
N LEU A 331 -1.82 -13.37 -22.89
CA LEU A 331 -2.57 -12.53 -23.82
C LEU A 331 -3.44 -13.34 -24.79
N PRO A 332 -2.96 -14.42 -25.44
CA PRO A 332 -3.82 -15.28 -26.26
C PRO A 332 -4.92 -15.95 -25.43
N ALA A 333 -4.63 -16.39 -24.20
CA ALA A 333 -5.61 -17.00 -23.30
C ALA A 333 -6.70 -15.99 -22.91
N ALA A 334 -6.33 -14.77 -22.53
CA ALA A 334 -7.28 -13.68 -22.23
C ALA A 334 -8.19 -13.33 -23.44
N LYS A 335 -7.63 -13.31 -24.64
CA LYS A 335 -8.43 -13.10 -25.87
C LYS A 335 -9.39 -14.25 -26.11
N ALA A 336 -9.02 -15.48 -25.78
CA ALA A 336 -9.92 -16.64 -25.87
C ALA A 336 -11.06 -16.54 -24.85
N GLU A 337 -10.77 -16.12 -23.60
CA GLU A 337 -11.79 -15.89 -22.56
C GLU A 337 -12.79 -14.79 -23.02
N VAL A 338 -12.33 -13.66 -23.55
CA VAL A 338 -13.21 -12.59 -24.03
C VAL A 338 -14.02 -13.02 -25.26
N LYS A 339 -13.45 -13.84 -26.13
CA LYS A 339 -14.18 -14.40 -27.28
C LYS A 339 -15.31 -15.34 -26.80
N GLU A 340 -15.03 -16.21 -25.85
CA GLU A 340 -16.05 -17.08 -25.25
C GLU A 340 -17.15 -16.26 -24.57
N LEU A 341 -16.76 -15.20 -23.83
CA LEU A 341 -17.70 -14.27 -23.23
C LEU A 341 -18.61 -13.60 -24.27
N TYR A 342 -18.04 -13.16 -25.39
CA TYR A 342 -18.80 -12.57 -26.51
C TYR A 342 -19.78 -13.59 -27.12
N GLU A 343 -19.33 -14.84 -27.37
CA GLU A 343 -20.18 -15.89 -27.92
C GLU A 343 -21.37 -16.20 -26.99
N TYR A 344 -21.13 -16.26 -25.67
CA TYR A 344 -22.17 -16.41 -24.66
C TYR A 344 -23.15 -15.22 -24.66
N ALA A 345 -22.64 -13.99 -24.67
CA ALA A 345 -23.44 -12.78 -24.68
C ALA A 345 -24.34 -12.73 -25.94
N ARG A 346 -23.80 -13.06 -27.12
CA ARG A 346 -24.54 -13.15 -28.38
C ARG A 346 -25.68 -14.16 -28.32
N ALA A 347 -25.44 -15.32 -27.74
CA ALA A 347 -26.46 -16.37 -27.54
C ALA A 347 -27.57 -15.92 -26.59
N ASN A 348 -27.32 -14.91 -25.72
CA ASN A 348 -28.23 -14.38 -24.73
C ASN A 348 -28.75 -12.96 -25.05
N GLY A 349 -28.74 -12.56 -26.32
CA GLY A 349 -29.41 -11.32 -26.80
C GLY A 349 -28.53 -10.08 -26.89
N PHE A 350 -27.21 -10.23 -26.75
CA PHE A 350 -26.30 -9.11 -27.00
C PHE A 350 -26.17 -8.85 -28.51
N GLU A 351 -26.43 -7.62 -28.95
CA GLU A 351 -26.53 -7.31 -30.38
C GLU A 351 -25.29 -6.62 -30.97
N ASP A 352 -24.46 -5.97 -30.13
CA ASP A 352 -23.26 -5.27 -30.60
C ASP A 352 -22.20 -6.24 -31.16
N SER A 353 -21.30 -5.71 -31.97
CA SER A 353 -20.25 -6.49 -32.67
C SER A 353 -19.10 -6.93 -31.77
N GLU A 354 -18.96 -6.33 -30.56
CA GLU A 354 -17.89 -6.61 -29.62
C GLU A 354 -18.28 -6.20 -28.19
N ILE A 355 -17.67 -6.84 -27.19
CA ILE A 355 -17.83 -6.50 -25.76
C ILE A 355 -17.15 -5.17 -25.49
N GLN A 356 -17.90 -4.20 -24.99
CA GLN A 356 -17.37 -2.93 -24.51
C GLN A 356 -16.91 -3.06 -23.04
N PRO A 357 -16.02 -2.19 -22.53
CA PRO A 357 -15.55 -2.27 -21.14
C PRO A 357 -16.68 -2.26 -20.10
N TRP A 358 -17.79 -1.55 -20.35
CA TRP A 358 -18.97 -1.54 -19.46
C TRP A 358 -19.88 -2.76 -19.59
N ASP A 359 -19.61 -3.65 -20.56
CA ASP A 359 -20.34 -4.90 -20.76
C ASP A 359 -19.61 -6.09 -20.10
N PHE A 360 -18.29 -6.00 -19.95
CA PHE A 360 -17.45 -7.11 -19.51
C PHE A 360 -17.88 -7.66 -18.16
N GLY A 361 -18.03 -6.81 -17.13
CA GLY A 361 -18.42 -7.24 -15.78
C GLY A 361 -19.78 -7.94 -15.75
N PHE A 362 -20.76 -7.38 -16.44
CA PHE A 362 -22.11 -7.91 -16.50
C PHE A 362 -22.18 -9.29 -17.18
N TRP A 363 -21.60 -9.42 -18.37
CA TRP A 363 -21.63 -10.69 -19.10
C TRP A 363 -20.72 -11.73 -18.44
N SER A 364 -19.64 -11.31 -17.83
CA SER A 364 -18.73 -12.17 -17.07
C SER A 364 -19.44 -12.80 -15.89
N GLU A 365 -20.20 -12.02 -15.09
CA GLU A 365 -20.99 -12.58 -13.97
C GLU A 365 -22.06 -13.56 -14.44
N LYS A 366 -22.78 -13.24 -15.53
CA LYS A 366 -23.77 -14.16 -16.12
C LYS A 366 -23.17 -15.46 -16.65
N LEU A 367 -22.01 -15.41 -17.29
CA LEU A 367 -21.33 -16.61 -17.78
C LEU A 367 -20.79 -17.44 -16.60
N LYS A 368 -20.27 -16.79 -15.58
CA LYS A 368 -19.82 -17.44 -14.33
C LYS A 368 -20.96 -18.20 -13.66
N ASP A 369 -22.10 -17.54 -13.49
CA ASP A 369 -23.31 -18.19 -12.93
C ASP A 369 -23.79 -19.35 -13.81
N ALA A 370 -23.88 -19.16 -15.13
CA ALA A 370 -24.31 -20.22 -16.07
C ALA A 370 -23.37 -21.44 -16.05
N ARG A 371 -22.05 -21.25 -15.84
CA ARG A 371 -21.04 -22.30 -15.85
C ARG A 371 -20.91 -23.02 -14.51
N TYR A 372 -20.87 -22.26 -13.43
CA TYR A 372 -20.57 -22.78 -12.09
C TYR A 372 -21.79 -22.75 -11.17
N SER A 373 -22.88 -22.08 -11.56
CA SER A 373 -24.08 -21.87 -10.72
C SER A 373 -23.71 -21.27 -9.35
N ILE A 374 -22.86 -20.25 -9.34
CA ILE A 374 -22.35 -19.57 -8.16
C ILE A 374 -22.47 -18.04 -8.35
N SER A 375 -22.99 -17.36 -7.33
CA SER A 375 -23.11 -15.90 -7.30
C SER A 375 -22.77 -15.33 -5.93
N ASP A 376 -22.46 -14.03 -5.88
CA ASP A 376 -22.26 -13.32 -4.61
C ASP A 376 -23.51 -13.40 -3.72
N GLU A 377 -24.72 -13.39 -4.29
CA GLU A 377 -25.97 -13.49 -3.55
C GLU A 377 -26.11 -14.82 -2.78
N GLN A 378 -25.60 -15.93 -3.35
CA GLN A 378 -25.59 -17.22 -2.71
C GLN A 378 -24.50 -17.33 -1.62
N LEU A 379 -23.38 -16.63 -1.78
CA LEU A 379 -22.21 -16.76 -0.90
C LEU A 379 -22.22 -15.76 0.27
N LYS A 380 -22.62 -14.50 0.04
CA LYS A 380 -22.61 -13.44 1.05
C LYS A 380 -23.26 -13.84 2.38
N PRO A 381 -24.40 -14.55 2.44
CA PRO A 381 -24.99 -14.97 3.69
C PRO A 381 -24.09 -15.78 4.62
N TYR A 382 -23.05 -16.42 4.09
CA TYR A 382 -22.10 -17.24 4.86
C TYR A 382 -20.85 -16.48 5.29
N PHE A 383 -20.62 -15.28 4.75
CA PHE A 383 -19.41 -14.47 5.00
C PHE A 383 -19.74 -13.21 5.80
N ARG A 384 -20.34 -13.40 6.99
CA ARG A 384 -20.52 -12.32 7.94
C ARG A 384 -19.15 -11.78 8.37
N LEU A 385 -18.95 -10.46 8.33
CA LEU A 385 -17.66 -9.81 8.62
C LEU A 385 -17.03 -10.28 9.93
N GLU A 386 -17.80 -10.34 11.02
CA GLU A 386 -17.28 -10.76 12.31
C GLU A 386 -16.76 -12.23 12.25
N ASN A 387 -17.45 -13.11 11.55
CA ASN A 387 -17.01 -14.50 11.38
C ASN A 387 -15.73 -14.56 10.53
N CYS A 388 -15.61 -13.71 9.52
CA CYS A 388 -14.40 -13.63 8.68
C CYS A 388 -13.19 -13.11 9.47
N ILE A 389 -13.40 -12.12 10.36
CA ILE A 389 -12.37 -11.62 11.28
C ILE A 389 -11.93 -12.74 12.24
N ASP A 390 -12.89 -13.41 12.88
CA ASP A 390 -12.61 -14.52 13.79
C ASP A 390 -11.88 -15.67 13.07
N ALA A 391 -12.20 -15.90 11.79
CA ALA A 391 -11.49 -16.87 10.96
C ALA A 391 -10.04 -16.49 10.68
N ALA A 392 -9.77 -15.23 10.34
CA ALA A 392 -8.42 -14.70 10.16
C ALA A 392 -7.60 -14.82 11.46
N PHE A 393 -8.20 -14.45 12.61
CA PHE A 393 -7.57 -14.64 13.92
C PHE A 393 -7.35 -16.10 14.27
N GLY A 394 -8.33 -16.98 13.95
CA GLY A 394 -8.21 -18.42 14.11
C GLY A 394 -7.10 -19.02 13.25
N LEU A 395 -6.92 -18.52 12.03
CA LEU A 395 -5.82 -18.90 11.13
C LEU A 395 -4.47 -18.50 11.71
N ALA A 396 -4.32 -17.25 12.15
CA ALA A 396 -3.09 -16.79 12.80
C ALA A 396 -2.77 -17.56 14.08
N ARG A 397 -3.79 -17.95 14.84
CA ARG A 397 -3.62 -18.82 16.00
C ARG A 397 -3.10 -20.20 15.63
N LYS A 398 -3.65 -20.81 14.57
CA LYS A 398 -3.22 -22.15 14.10
C LYS A 398 -1.80 -22.13 13.53
N LEU A 399 -1.46 -21.11 12.74
CA LEU A 399 -0.17 -21.03 12.05
C LEU A 399 0.96 -20.52 12.96
N TYR A 400 0.65 -19.53 13.84
CA TYR A 400 1.67 -18.75 14.56
C TYR A 400 1.45 -18.67 16.07
N GLY A 401 0.36 -19.23 16.60
CA GLY A 401 0.04 -19.18 18.03
C GLY A 401 -0.50 -17.82 18.51
N LEU A 402 -0.83 -16.90 17.62
CA LEU A 402 -1.31 -15.57 17.97
C LEU A 402 -2.75 -15.58 18.50
N THR A 403 -3.04 -14.72 19.47
CA THR A 403 -4.40 -14.46 19.98
C THR A 403 -4.70 -12.96 19.93
N PHE A 404 -5.98 -12.61 19.73
CA PHE A 404 -6.45 -11.23 19.57
C PHE A 404 -7.54 -10.95 20.59
N GLU A 405 -7.34 -9.94 21.43
CA GLU A 405 -8.27 -9.52 22.48
C GLU A 405 -8.75 -8.08 22.20
N GLU A 406 -10.06 -7.87 21.96
CA GLU A 406 -10.60 -6.52 21.72
C GLU A 406 -10.43 -5.63 22.95
N ARG A 407 -9.87 -4.44 22.76
CA ARG A 407 -9.59 -3.45 23.80
C ARG A 407 -10.53 -2.27 23.69
N LYS A 408 -11.44 -2.12 24.65
CA LYS A 408 -12.41 -1.00 24.74
C LYS A 408 -11.88 0.17 25.58
N ASP A 409 -10.78 -0.01 26.26
CA ASP A 409 -10.10 0.98 27.08
C ASP A 409 -9.00 1.75 26.31
N ILE A 410 -8.75 1.40 25.05
CA ILE A 410 -7.85 2.11 24.14
C ILE A 410 -8.72 2.90 23.13
N PRO A 411 -8.55 4.22 23.05
CA PRO A 411 -9.33 5.05 22.13
C PRO A 411 -8.95 4.79 20.67
N VAL A 412 -9.92 4.97 19.78
CA VAL A 412 -9.78 4.82 18.32
C VAL A 412 -10.08 6.14 17.62
N TYR A 413 -9.59 6.32 16.40
CA TYR A 413 -9.73 7.57 15.64
C TYR A 413 -11.12 7.74 14.99
N HIS A 414 -11.87 6.66 14.78
CA HIS A 414 -13.23 6.69 14.25
C HIS A 414 -14.08 5.62 14.94
N GLN A 415 -15.40 5.84 15.09
CA GLN A 415 -16.32 4.93 15.79
C GLN A 415 -16.43 3.52 15.19
N ASP A 416 -16.13 3.37 13.88
CA ASP A 416 -16.18 2.09 13.18
C ASP A 416 -14.90 1.28 13.36
N VAL A 417 -13.84 1.86 13.96
CA VAL A 417 -12.55 1.21 14.18
C VAL A 417 -12.57 0.37 15.44
N LYS A 418 -11.99 -0.81 15.37
CA LYS A 418 -11.73 -1.66 16.53
C LYS A 418 -10.24 -1.79 16.78
N VAL A 419 -9.84 -1.94 18.05
CA VAL A 419 -8.45 -2.20 18.42
C VAL A 419 -8.35 -3.47 19.23
N TYR A 420 -7.31 -4.27 18.90
CA TYR A 420 -7.03 -5.56 19.53
C TYR A 420 -5.62 -5.58 20.11
N ASP A 421 -5.48 -6.17 21.29
CA ASP A 421 -4.20 -6.58 21.88
C ASP A 421 -3.83 -7.96 21.30
N VAL A 422 -2.73 -8.02 20.56
CA VAL A 422 -2.22 -9.26 19.98
C VAL A 422 -1.15 -9.84 20.87
N LYS A 423 -1.33 -11.12 21.24
CA LYS A 423 -0.42 -11.85 22.12
C LYS A 423 0.05 -13.14 21.45
N ASP A 424 1.27 -13.57 21.79
CA ASP A 424 1.77 -14.88 21.40
C ASP A 424 1.17 -16.01 22.25
N ALA A 425 1.63 -17.24 22.01
CA ALA A 425 1.16 -18.44 22.71
C ALA A 425 1.45 -18.42 24.21
N ASP A 426 2.46 -17.69 24.66
CA ASP A 426 2.83 -17.50 26.06
C ASP A 426 2.08 -16.33 26.74
N GLY A 427 1.22 -15.63 25.98
CA GLY A 427 0.45 -14.48 26.44
C GLY A 427 1.23 -13.17 26.44
N VAL A 428 2.41 -13.12 25.82
CA VAL A 428 3.22 -11.91 25.70
C VAL A 428 2.68 -10.99 24.61
N HIS A 429 2.55 -9.70 24.91
CA HIS A 429 2.11 -8.68 23.97
C HIS A 429 3.04 -8.60 22.74
N LYS A 430 2.46 -8.69 21.54
CA LYS A 430 3.19 -8.60 20.27
C LYS A 430 2.84 -7.36 19.46
N ALA A 431 1.60 -6.86 19.53
CA ALA A 431 1.17 -5.67 18.79
C ALA A 431 -0.16 -5.10 19.32
N LEU A 432 -0.42 -3.81 19.03
CA LEU A 432 -1.80 -3.32 18.92
C LEU A 432 -2.23 -3.37 17.46
N PHE A 433 -3.41 -3.93 17.20
CA PHE A 433 -3.97 -4.10 15.87
C PHE A 433 -5.27 -3.30 15.75
N TYR A 434 -5.26 -2.26 14.90
CA TYR A 434 -6.41 -1.41 14.59
C TYR A 434 -7.03 -1.88 13.28
N ALA A 435 -8.36 -2.07 13.28
CA ALA A 435 -9.09 -2.59 12.12
C ALA A 435 -10.22 -1.63 11.73
N ASP A 436 -10.16 -1.12 10.51
CA ASP A 436 -11.05 -0.10 9.94
C ASP A 436 -11.65 -0.59 8.61
N PHE A 437 -12.86 -1.13 8.66
CA PHE A 437 -13.40 -1.94 7.56
C PHE A 437 -14.26 -1.17 6.56
N PHE A 438 -14.87 -0.03 6.90
CA PHE A 438 -15.95 0.53 6.11
C PHE A 438 -15.58 1.79 5.34
N PRO A 439 -16.14 2.00 4.12
CA PRO A 439 -15.93 3.20 3.33
C PRO A 439 -16.60 4.43 3.98
N ARG A 440 -16.00 5.60 3.75
CA ARG A 440 -16.52 6.92 4.09
C ARG A 440 -15.91 7.99 3.20
N ALA A 441 -16.53 9.16 3.08
CA ALA A 441 -16.04 10.23 2.20
C ALA A 441 -14.64 10.76 2.57
N SER A 442 -14.29 10.66 3.87
CA SER A 442 -12.98 11.04 4.41
C SER A 442 -11.87 9.98 4.21
N LYS A 443 -12.18 8.84 3.57
CA LYS A 443 -11.29 7.68 3.45
C LYS A 443 -10.96 7.41 2.00
N ARG A 444 -9.68 7.17 1.71
CA ARG A 444 -9.22 6.74 0.38
C ARG A 444 -9.85 5.40 -0.01
N GLY A 445 -10.11 5.20 -1.28
CA GLY A 445 -10.57 3.92 -1.82
C GLY A 445 -9.46 2.88 -1.86
N GLY A 446 -9.85 1.60 -1.88
CA GLY A 446 -8.94 0.45 -1.85
C GLY A 446 -8.83 -0.17 -0.47
N ALA A 447 -7.81 -0.99 -0.26
CA ALA A 447 -7.45 -1.58 1.02
C ALA A 447 -5.94 -1.43 1.21
N TRP A 448 -5.49 -1.38 2.44
CA TRP A 448 -4.06 -1.27 2.78
C TRP A 448 -3.79 -1.57 4.24
N MET A 449 -2.57 -1.97 4.53
CA MET A 449 -1.99 -2.02 5.87
C MET A 449 -0.96 -0.92 6.04
N THR A 450 -0.94 -0.30 7.21
CA THR A 450 0.10 0.64 7.64
C THR A 450 0.45 0.45 9.11
N GLU A 451 1.47 1.18 9.56
CA GLU A 451 1.91 1.19 10.96
C GLU A 451 1.78 2.60 11.52
N PHE A 452 1.11 2.77 12.67
CA PHE A 452 1.25 3.99 13.46
C PHE A 452 2.63 4.06 14.13
N ARG A 453 3.19 2.89 14.43
CA ARG A 453 4.55 2.68 14.95
C ARG A 453 5.03 1.29 14.54
N GLY A 454 6.25 1.20 14.01
CA GLY A 454 6.92 -0.07 13.70
C GLY A 454 7.56 -0.72 14.92
N GLN A 455 7.98 -1.98 14.78
CA GLN A 455 8.76 -2.66 15.80
C GLN A 455 10.20 -2.15 15.83
N SER A 456 10.74 -1.90 17.01
CA SER A 456 12.14 -1.48 17.20
C SER A 456 12.66 -1.80 18.60
N ILE A 457 13.97 -1.72 18.78
CA ILE A 457 14.61 -1.72 20.10
C ILE A 457 15.31 -0.38 20.26
N VAL A 458 14.85 0.46 21.20
CA VAL A 458 15.42 1.79 21.47
C VAL A 458 16.00 1.79 22.86
N ASN A 459 17.29 2.09 23.00
CA ASN A 459 18.00 2.05 24.29
C ASN A 459 17.81 0.72 25.04
N GLY A 460 17.77 -0.40 24.34
CA GLY A 460 17.59 -1.74 24.89
C GLY A 460 16.16 -2.08 25.34
N VAL A 461 15.18 -1.21 25.06
CA VAL A 461 13.76 -1.43 25.35
C VAL A 461 13.02 -1.73 24.03
N GLU A 462 12.39 -2.88 23.97
CA GLU A 462 11.58 -3.26 22.81
C GLU A 462 10.28 -2.43 22.75
N LYS A 463 10.04 -1.80 21.61
CA LYS A 463 8.76 -1.16 21.23
C LYS A 463 8.04 -2.06 20.27
N ARG A 464 6.88 -2.57 20.69
CA ARG A 464 6.04 -3.40 19.81
C ARG A 464 5.20 -2.53 18.86
N PRO A 465 4.86 -3.05 17.66
CA PRO A 465 4.22 -2.27 16.63
C PRO A 465 2.75 -1.96 16.93
N PHE A 466 2.26 -0.87 16.30
CA PHE A 466 0.84 -0.53 16.20
C PHE A 466 0.44 -0.59 14.74
N ILE A 467 -0.28 -1.65 14.40
CA ILE A 467 -0.66 -2.00 13.03
C ILE A 467 -2.06 -1.48 12.73
N SER A 468 -2.28 -0.91 11.55
CA SER A 468 -3.58 -0.49 11.06
C SER A 468 -3.92 -1.25 9.77
N LEU A 469 -5.01 -2.01 9.79
CA LEU A 469 -5.61 -2.65 8.64
C LEU A 469 -6.83 -1.84 8.22
N VAL A 470 -6.85 -1.34 6.99
CA VAL A 470 -7.90 -0.47 6.46
C VAL A 470 -8.48 -1.08 5.18
N THR A 471 -9.82 -1.19 5.11
CA THR A 471 -10.54 -1.67 3.93
C THR A 471 -11.74 -0.78 3.62
N ASN A 472 -12.44 -1.09 2.54
CA ASN A 472 -13.68 -0.41 2.13
C ASN A 472 -14.76 -1.45 1.83
N PHE A 473 -15.10 -2.29 2.82
CA PHE A 473 -16.05 -3.38 2.67
C PHE A 473 -17.51 -2.93 2.68
N THR A 474 -18.40 -3.81 2.19
CA THR A 474 -19.84 -3.61 2.21
C THR A 474 -20.34 -3.31 3.64
N LYS A 475 -20.98 -2.13 3.81
CA LYS A 475 -21.55 -1.73 5.11
C LYS A 475 -22.75 -2.59 5.52
N PRO A 476 -23.05 -2.68 6.83
CA PRO A 476 -24.33 -3.19 7.31
C PRO A 476 -25.50 -2.38 6.73
N ALA A 477 -26.59 -3.05 6.34
CA ALA A 477 -27.77 -2.37 5.80
C ALA A 477 -29.06 -3.03 6.29
N ALA A 478 -30.12 -2.22 6.45
CA ALA A 478 -31.48 -2.68 6.76
C ALA A 478 -31.59 -3.67 7.95
N GLY A 479 -30.78 -3.49 9.00
CA GLY A 479 -30.77 -4.38 10.18
C GLY A 479 -30.03 -5.71 9.97
N LYS A 480 -29.38 -5.89 8.83
CA LYS A 480 -28.48 -7.01 8.54
C LYS A 480 -27.03 -6.66 8.90
N PRO A 481 -26.20 -7.64 9.33
CA PRO A 481 -24.77 -7.42 9.54
C PRO A 481 -24.07 -7.14 8.21
N SER A 482 -22.81 -6.70 8.27
CA SER A 482 -21.94 -6.65 7.08
C SER A 482 -21.72 -8.08 6.56
N LEU A 483 -22.08 -8.30 5.32
CA LEU A 483 -21.94 -9.58 4.62
C LEU A 483 -20.97 -9.37 3.45
N LEU A 484 -19.81 -10.02 3.52
CA LEU A 484 -18.74 -9.87 2.54
C LEU A 484 -19.02 -10.68 1.27
N THR A 485 -18.54 -10.20 0.14
CA THR A 485 -18.31 -11.05 -1.03
C THR A 485 -17.11 -11.97 -0.79
N HIS A 486 -16.93 -12.97 -1.64
CA HIS A 486 -15.73 -13.81 -1.59
C HIS A 486 -14.46 -12.99 -1.92
N ASP A 487 -14.57 -12.02 -2.82
CA ASP A 487 -13.48 -11.10 -3.15
C ASP A 487 -13.10 -10.21 -1.94
N GLU A 488 -14.10 -9.74 -1.16
CA GLU A 488 -13.85 -8.97 0.07
C GLU A 488 -13.20 -9.84 1.17
N LEU A 489 -13.55 -11.13 1.27
CA LEU A 489 -12.87 -12.09 2.16
C LEU A 489 -11.40 -12.27 1.74
N THR A 490 -11.14 -12.42 0.44
CA THR A 490 -9.77 -12.54 -0.10
C THR A 490 -8.96 -11.29 0.22
N THR A 491 -9.54 -10.10 0.05
CA THR A 491 -8.92 -8.82 0.41
C THR A 491 -8.63 -8.73 1.92
N LEU A 492 -9.55 -9.19 2.78
CA LEU A 492 -9.31 -9.23 4.23
C LEU A 492 -8.08 -10.07 4.57
N LEU A 493 -7.95 -11.26 3.95
CA LEU A 493 -6.80 -12.13 4.18
C LEU A 493 -5.51 -11.53 3.64
N HIS A 494 -5.57 -10.82 2.49
CA HIS A 494 -4.45 -10.08 1.93
C HIS A 494 -3.91 -9.05 2.93
N GLU A 495 -4.75 -8.11 3.36
CA GLU A 495 -4.34 -7.05 4.30
C GLU A 495 -3.93 -7.63 5.68
N PHE A 496 -4.55 -8.75 6.06
CA PHE A 496 -4.14 -9.46 7.26
C PHE A 496 -2.75 -10.10 7.13
N GLY A 497 -2.36 -10.55 5.92
CA GLY A 497 -1.01 -11.03 5.64
C GLY A 497 0.06 -9.95 5.83
N HIS A 498 -0.18 -8.73 5.33
CA HIS A 498 0.67 -7.57 5.64
C HIS A 498 0.69 -7.28 7.15
N SER A 499 -0.48 -7.37 7.80
CA SER A 499 -0.58 -7.14 9.24
C SER A 499 0.24 -8.15 10.03
N LEU A 500 0.23 -9.43 9.64
CA LEU A 500 1.08 -10.46 10.25
C LEU A 500 2.58 -10.19 10.05
N HIS A 501 2.97 -9.65 8.89
CA HIS A 501 4.35 -9.24 8.63
C HIS A 501 4.82 -8.16 9.61
N GLY A 502 3.98 -7.17 9.92
CA GLY A 502 4.26 -6.16 10.94
C GLY A 502 4.18 -6.70 12.37
N ILE A 503 3.13 -7.47 12.71
CA ILE A 503 2.91 -8.05 14.06
C ILE A 503 4.05 -8.98 14.50
N LEU A 504 4.53 -9.81 13.58
CA LEU A 504 5.56 -10.83 13.84
C LEU A 504 6.99 -10.30 13.65
N ALA A 505 7.16 -9.02 13.32
CA ALA A 505 8.47 -8.40 13.17
C ALA A 505 9.32 -8.57 14.42
N GLU A 506 10.57 -8.99 14.23
CA GLU A 506 11.57 -9.16 15.29
C GLU A 506 12.94 -8.69 14.76
N GLY A 507 13.40 -7.53 15.20
CA GLY A 507 14.68 -6.98 14.79
C GLY A 507 15.18 -5.92 15.76
N ARG A 508 16.47 -5.62 15.67
CA ARG A 508 17.11 -4.58 16.53
C ARG A 508 16.85 -3.17 15.99
N TYR A 509 16.80 -3.01 14.67
CA TYR A 509 16.83 -1.72 13.98
C TYR A 509 15.52 -1.47 13.27
N SER A 510 14.88 -0.32 13.55
CA SER A 510 13.54 0.00 13.05
C SER A 510 13.46 0.00 11.53
N SER A 511 14.48 0.48 10.84
CA SER A 511 14.54 0.53 9.38
C SER A 511 14.68 -0.84 8.68
N LEU A 512 14.96 -1.91 9.44
CA LEU A 512 15.11 -3.28 8.91
C LEU A 512 13.96 -4.21 9.28
N THR A 513 12.91 -3.77 9.98
CA THR A 513 11.85 -4.63 10.51
C THR A 513 10.52 -4.51 9.76
N GLY A 514 9.66 -5.50 9.96
CA GLY A 514 8.30 -5.51 9.44
C GLY A 514 8.25 -5.40 7.92
N THR A 515 7.40 -4.50 7.44
CA THR A 515 7.20 -4.26 6.00
C THR A 515 8.28 -3.39 5.35
N ASN A 516 9.37 -3.05 6.07
CA ASN A 516 10.53 -2.34 5.52
C ASN A 516 11.41 -3.29 4.69
N VAL A 517 10.85 -3.89 3.67
CA VAL A 517 11.48 -4.80 2.71
C VAL A 517 11.46 -4.22 1.30
N SER A 518 12.13 -4.88 0.37
CA SER A 518 12.04 -4.51 -1.05
C SER A 518 10.59 -4.52 -1.53
N ARG A 519 10.19 -3.53 -2.35
CA ARG A 519 8.81 -3.38 -2.80
C ARG A 519 8.29 -4.62 -3.54
N ASP A 520 9.14 -5.29 -4.30
CA ASP A 520 8.84 -6.51 -5.03
C ASP A 520 8.86 -7.79 -4.17
N PHE A 521 9.06 -7.65 -2.85
CA PHE A 521 8.93 -8.72 -1.87
C PHE A 521 7.75 -8.50 -0.90
N VAL A 522 7.34 -7.25 -0.70
CA VAL A 522 6.38 -6.86 0.35
C VAL A 522 5.01 -7.54 0.21
N GLU A 523 4.61 -7.89 -1.03
CA GLU A 523 3.32 -8.55 -1.30
C GLU A 523 3.34 -10.07 -1.08
N LEU A 524 4.50 -10.70 -0.86
CA LEU A 524 4.55 -12.14 -0.58
C LEU A 524 3.74 -12.54 0.67
N PRO A 525 3.89 -11.86 1.84
CA PRO A 525 3.11 -12.18 3.03
C PRO A 525 1.61 -11.95 2.90
N SER A 526 1.18 -10.99 2.07
CA SER A 526 -0.24 -10.70 1.84
C SER A 526 -0.87 -11.69 0.87
N GLN A 527 -0.27 -11.86 -0.30
CA GLN A 527 -0.81 -12.72 -1.36
C GLN A 527 -0.84 -14.21 -0.99
N ILE A 528 0.11 -14.68 -0.20
CA ILE A 528 0.08 -16.08 0.25
C ILE A 528 -1.16 -16.37 1.10
N MET A 529 -1.63 -15.41 1.92
CA MET A 529 -2.81 -15.57 2.77
C MET A 529 -4.11 -15.65 1.98
N GLU A 530 -4.19 -15.06 0.79
CA GLU A 530 -5.36 -15.12 -0.09
C GLU A 530 -5.75 -16.57 -0.45
N ASN A 531 -4.77 -17.47 -0.52
CA ASN A 531 -5.00 -18.84 -0.91
C ASN A 531 -5.96 -19.57 0.03
N TRP A 532 -5.96 -19.25 1.34
CA TRP A 532 -6.88 -19.88 2.31
C TRP A 532 -8.34 -19.61 2.00
N ALA A 533 -8.69 -18.49 1.33
CA ALA A 533 -10.07 -18.21 0.90
C ALA A 533 -10.62 -19.26 -0.08
N PHE A 534 -9.78 -20.09 -0.67
CA PHE A 534 -10.16 -21.16 -1.62
C PHE A 534 -9.96 -22.56 -1.04
N GLU A 535 -9.53 -22.68 0.21
CA GLU A 535 -9.26 -23.98 0.82
C GLU A 535 -10.49 -24.48 1.60
N PRO A 536 -11.07 -25.64 1.22
CA PRO A 536 -12.25 -26.20 1.89
C PRO A 536 -12.05 -26.33 3.40
N GLU A 537 -10.89 -26.83 3.84
CA GLU A 537 -10.57 -27.01 5.26
C GLU A 537 -10.59 -25.69 6.06
N PHE A 538 -10.31 -24.55 5.41
CA PHE A 538 -10.39 -23.26 6.06
C PHE A 538 -11.83 -22.71 6.06
N LEU A 539 -12.52 -22.78 4.92
CA LEU A 539 -13.91 -22.31 4.79
C LEU A 539 -14.84 -23.04 5.78
N ASP A 540 -14.65 -24.33 5.98
CA ASP A 540 -15.39 -25.14 6.96
C ASP A 540 -15.26 -24.65 8.41
N THR A 541 -14.20 -23.93 8.74
CA THR A 541 -13.98 -23.46 10.11
C THR A 541 -14.95 -22.35 10.52
N PHE A 542 -15.43 -21.53 9.59
CA PHE A 542 -16.14 -20.28 9.93
C PHE A 542 -17.35 -19.95 9.06
N ALA A 543 -17.40 -20.43 7.80
CA ALA A 543 -18.43 -20.02 6.86
C ALA A 543 -19.79 -20.57 7.31
N ARG A 544 -20.61 -19.71 7.94
CA ARG A 544 -21.92 -20.04 8.51
C ARG A 544 -22.95 -19.01 8.08
N HIS A 545 -24.13 -19.47 7.70
CA HIS A 545 -25.24 -18.62 7.33
C HIS A 545 -25.62 -17.70 8.50
N PHE A 546 -25.70 -16.39 8.26
CA PHE A 546 -25.83 -15.38 9.31
C PHE A 546 -27.13 -15.45 10.10
N GLU A 547 -28.23 -16.01 9.52
CA GLU A 547 -29.51 -16.20 10.17
C GLU A 547 -29.67 -17.60 10.76
N THR A 548 -29.35 -18.66 9.99
CA THR A 548 -29.64 -20.04 10.39
C THR A 548 -28.49 -20.71 11.14
N GLY A 549 -27.24 -20.19 11.00
CA GLY A 549 -26.02 -20.79 11.54
C GLY A 549 -25.56 -22.06 10.81
N GLU A 550 -26.25 -22.45 9.73
CA GLU A 550 -25.86 -23.60 8.92
C GLU A 550 -24.51 -23.37 8.21
N ALA A 551 -23.73 -24.43 8.10
CA ALA A 551 -22.44 -24.39 7.40
C ALA A 551 -22.63 -24.10 5.91
N LEU A 552 -21.64 -23.45 5.30
CA LEU A 552 -21.56 -23.34 3.83
C LEU A 552 -21.56 -24.76 3.24
N PRO A 553 -22.50 -25.10 2.36
CA PRO A 553 -22.58 -26.43 1.79
C PRO A 553 -21.32 -26.82 0.99
N ASP A 554 -20.84 -28.05 1.11
CA ASP A 554 -19.71 -28.59 0.33
C ASP A 554 -19.86 -28.33 -1.18
N THR A 555 -21.12 -28.40 -1.67
CA THR A 555 -21.41 -28.07 -3.07
C THR A 555 -21.07 -26.67 -3.47
N LEU A 556 -21.24 -25.68 -2.58
CA LEU A 556 -20.83 -24.30 -2.83
C LEU A 556 -19.32 -24.11 -2.66
N ILE A 557 -18.70 -24.78 -1.68
CA ILE A 557 -17.25 -24.81 -1.51
C ILE A 557 -16.57 -25.33 -2.78
N ASN A 558 -17.03 -26.46 -3.31
CA ASN A 558 -16.49 -27.03 -4.55
C ASN A 558 -16.63 -26.06 -5.74
N LYS A 559 -17.74 -25.33 -5.84
CA LYS A 559 -17.94 -24.33 -6.88
C LYS A 559 -17.01 -23.13 -6.73
N ILE A 560 -16.69 -22.68 -5.51
CA ILE A 560 -15.67 -21.65 -5.26
C ILE A 560 -14.33 -22.11 -5.82
N VAL A 561 -13.92 -23.36 -5.51
CA VAL A 561 -12.66 -23.93 -5.99
C VAL A 561 -12.64 -24.07 -7.52
N GLU A 562 -13.74 -24.57 -8.11
CA GLU A 562 -13.86 -24.73 -9.57
C GLU A 562 -13.84 -23.39 -10.31
N ALA A 563 -14.43 -22.33 -9.73
CA ALA A 563 -14.47 -20.99 -10.31
C ALA A 563 -13.19 -20.18 -10.06
N LYS A 564 -12.24 -20.68 -9.27
CA LYS A 564 -11.03 -19.94 -8.85
C LYS A 564 -10.29 -19.28 -10.02
N ASN A 565 -10.14 -20.01 -11.11
CA ASN A 565 -9.40 -19.54 -12.31
C ASN A 565 -10.32 -19.00 -13.41
N TYR A 566 -11.58 -18.63 -13.10
CA TYR A 566 -12.47 -18.01 -14.06
C TYR A 566 -11.96 -16.63 -14.46
N ASN A 567 -11.78 -16.41 -15.77
CA ASN A 567 -11.17 -15.20 -16.34
C ASN A 567 -9.77 -14.85 -15.80
N ALA A 568 -9.01 -15.85 -15.32
CA ALA A 568 -7.69 -15.63 -14.73
C ALA A 568 -6.69 -15.04 -15.74
N ALA A 569 -6.75 -15.43 -17.01
CA ALA A 569 -5.86 -14.86 -18.02
C ALA A 569 -6.19 -13.39 -18.32
N TYR A 570 -7.47 -13.03 -18.39
CA TYR A 570 -7.87 -11.61 -18.51
C TYR A 570 -7.41 -10.78 -17.32
N ALA A 571 -7.63 -11.26 -16.10
CA ALA A 571 -7.19 -10.59 -14.88
C ALA A 571 -5.65 -10.44 -14.86
N GLN A 572 -4.92 -11.49 -15.24
CA GLN A 572 -3.46 -11.47 -15.35
C GLN A 572 -2.99 -10.39 -16.34
N VAL A 573 -3.54 -10.35 -17.55
CA VAL A 573 -3.18 -9.33 -18.55
C VAL A 573 -3.51 -7.93 -18.03
N ARG A 574 -4.63 -7.76 -17.32
CA ARG A 574 -5.00 -6.47 -16.75
C ARG A 574 -3.98 -5.98 -15.70
N GLN A 575 -3.48 -6.86 -14.83
CA GLN A 575 -2.44 -6.52 -13.88
C GLN A 575 -1.10 -6.21 -14.56
N LEU A 576 -0.74 -6.96 -15.60
CA LEU A 576 0.46 -6.68 -16.40
C LEU A 576 0.37 -5.34 -17.13
N GLN A 577 -0.84 -4.91 -17.58
CA GLN A 577 -1.05 -3.59 -18.16
C GLN A 577 -0.70 -2.45 -17.20
N PHE A 578 -1.03 -2.58 -15.91
CA PHE A 578 -0.63 -1.59 -14.90
C PHE A 578 0.90 -1.53 -14.76
N GLY A 579 1.58 -2.68 -14.74
CA GLY A 579 3.05 -2.73 -14.73
C GLY A 579 3.68 -2.15 -15.99
N ILE A 580 3.12 -2.44 -17.18
CA ILE A 580 3.55 -1.85 -18.46
C ILE A 580 3.42 -0.33 -18.45
N LEU A 581 2.29 0.18 -17.96
CA LEU A 581 2.02 1.62 -17.90
C LEU A 581 2.96 2.31 -16.91
N ASP A 582 3.18 1.72 -15.74
CA ASP A 582 4.13 2.21 -14.75
C ASP A 582 5.56 2.31 -15.33
N MET A 583 6.03 1.24 -15.95
CA MET A 583 7.35 1.24 -16.59
C MET A 583 7.43 2.23 -17.75
N ALA A 584 6.35 2.40 -18.53
CA ALA A 584 6.32 3.39 -19.60
C ALA A 584 6.54 4.82 -19.07
N TRP A 585 5.90 5.20 -17.96
CA TRP A 585 6.09 6.50 -17.32
C TRP A 585 7.49 6.71 -16.73
N HIS A 586 8.13 5.68 -16.24
CA HIS A 586 9.35 5.78 -15.44
C HIS A 586 10.64 5.37 -16.15
N THR A 587 10.53 4.86 -17.39
CA THR A 587 11.69 4.60 -18.28
C THR A 587 11.86 5.69 -19.35
N LEU A 588 11.15 6.82 -19.23
CA LEU A 588 11.35 7.99 -20.09
C LEU A 588 12.76 8.53 -19.91
N LYS A 589 13.38 8.97 -21.01
CA LYS A 589 14.72 9.60 -21.07
C LYS A 589 14.59 11.08 -21.36
N GLY A 590 15.55 11.86 -20.91
CA GLY A 590 15.69 13.28 -21.29
C GLY A 590 16.09 13.42 -22.76
N ASP A 591 15.97 14.63 -23.31
CA ASP A 591 16.45 14.97 -24.65
C ASP A 591 17.93 14.61 -24.79
N SER A 592 18.31 13.87 -25.83
CA SER A 592 19.65 13.38 -26.12
C SER A 592 20.69 14.47 -26.41
N GLY A 593 20.48 15.69 -25.90
CA GLY A 593 21.35 16.89 -26.09
C GLY A 593 22.45 17.08 -25.05
N SER A 594 22.43 16.37 -23.90
CA SER A 594 23.48 16.44 -22.87
C SER A 594 24.15 15.06 -22.75
N GLY A 595 25.15 14.83 -23.59
CA GLY A 595 25.84 13.55 -23.68
C GLY A 595 26.60 13.17 -22.43
N GLN A 596 26.43 11.91 -22.00
CA GLN A 596 27.48 11.07 -21.40
C GLN A 596 27.06 9.59 -21.26
N PHE A 597 25.84 9.20 -21.63
CA PHE A 597 25.41 7.80 -21.45
C PHE A 597 25.27 7.08 -22.81
N GLY A 598 25.95 5.94 -22.92
CA GLY A 598 25.92 5.10 -24.11
C GLY A 598 24.54 4.49 -24.34
N ALA A 599 24.10 4.44 -25.59
CA ALA A 599 22.83 3.88 -25.99
C ALA A 599 22.69 2.40 -25.54
N SER A 600 21.82 2.14 -24.56
CA SER A 600 21.36 0.78 -24.26
C SER A 600 20.18 0.44 -25.17
N ALA A 601 20.11 -0.83 -25.62
CA ALA A 601 19.11 -1.31 -26.55
C ALA A 601 17.68 -1.07 -26.02
N SER A 602 16.86 -0.34 -26.78
CA SER A 602 15.43 -0.15 -26.48
C SER A 602 14.71 -1.50 -26.49
N SER A 603 13.96 -1.79 -25.42
CA SER A 603 13.05 -2.95 -25.41
C SER A 603 12.03 -2.80 -26.53
N ALA A 604 11.71 -3.89 -27.24
CA ALA A 604 10.84 -3.92 -28.39
C ALA A 604 9.37 -3.53 -28.12
N THR A 605 9.03 -3.19 -26.86
CA THR A 605 7.67 -2.92 -26.38
C THR A 605 7.33 -1.45 -26.21
N ASN A 606 8.30 -0.54 -26.08
CA ASN A 606 8.01 0.88 -25.85
C ASN A 606 8.48 1.72 -27.04
N ARG A 607 7.55 2.20 -27.87
CA ARG A 607 7.84 3.10 -29.01
C ARG A 607 8.07 4.55 -28.56
N ILE A 608 7.73 4.88 -27.31
CA ILE A 608 7.88 6.22 -26.73
C ILE A 608 8.89 6.09 -25.59
N SER A 609 10.12 6.46 -25.89
CA SER A 609 11.23 6.33 -24.93
C SER A 609 11.74 7.68 -24.42
N ASP A 610 11.19 8.80 -24.87
CA ASP A 610 11.68 10.13 -24.53
C ASP A 610 10.57 11.08 -24.08
N LEU A 611 10.96 11.98 -23.17
CA LEU A 611 10.08 12.96 -22.52
C LEU A 611 9.39 13.87 -23.52
N LYS A 612 10.08 14.30 -24.58
CA LYS A 612 9.54 15.21 -25.60
C LYS A 612 8.40 14.56 -26.36
N THR A 613 8.57 13.32 -26.83
CA THR A 613 7.51 12.58 -27.51
C THR A 613 6.29 12.38 -26.60
N MET A 614 6.50 12.11 -25.31
CA MET A 614 5.41 12.02 -24.34
C MET A 614 4.68 13.36 -24.18
N GLN A 615 5.43 14.49 -24.11
CA GLN A 615 4.85 15.82 -24.01
C GLN A 615 4.05 16.21 -25.26
N GLU A 616 4.51 15.85 -26.45
CA GLU A 616 3.81 16.10 -27.73
C GLU A 616 2.52 15.29 -27.85
N LEU A 617 2.50 14.04 -27.37
CA LEU A 617 1.32 13.17 -27.40
C LEU A 617 0.27 13.56 -26.35
N GLY A 618 0.70 13.98 -25.17
CA GLY A 618 -0.13 14.16 -24.00
C GLY A 618 -0.52 12.87 -23.28
N THR A 619 -0.95 12.99 -22.04
CA THR A 619 -1.13 11.89 -21.08
C THR A 619 -2.02 10.75 -21.60
N ILE A 620 -3.19 11.06 -22.17
CA ILE A 620 -4.13 10.03 -22.66
C ILE A 620 -3.58 9.26 -23.86
N ALA A 621 -3.00 9.97 -24.84
CA ALA A 621 -2.46 9.30 -26.03
C ALA A 621 -1.17 8.51 -25.71
N PHE A 622 -0.36 9.01 -24.80
CA PHE A 622 0.80 8.28 -24.26
C PHE A 622 0.39 6.95 -23.64
N GLU A 623 -0.58 6.97 -22.71
CA GLU A 623 -1.10 5.75 -22.08
C GLU A 623 -1.62 4.75 -23.10
N LYS A 624 -2.41 5.20 -24.07
CA LYS A 624 -2.97 4.33 -25.10
C LYS A 624 -1.92 3.68 -25.98
N GLU A 625 -0.87 4.40 -26.37
CA GLU A 625 0.22 3.81 -27.13
C GLU A 625 1.02 2.81 -26.29
N ALA A 626 1.25 3.10 -25.01
CA ALA A 626 1.94 2.20 -24.08
C ALA A 626 1.20 0.85 -23.91
N LEU A 627 -0.14 0.89 -23.84
CA LEU A 627 -0.97 -0.30 -23.60
C LEU A 627 -1.43 -1.03 -24.86
N LYS A 628 -1.21 -0.46 -26.03
CA LYS A 628 -1.77 -0.93 -27.32
C LYS A 628 -1.51 -2.41 -27.63
N SER A 629 -0.31 -2.91 -27.34
CA SER A 629 0.07 -4.30 -27.61
C SER A 629 -0.58 -5.32 -26.69
N SER A 630 -1.08 -4.88 -25.53
CA SER A 630 -1.68 -5.73 -24.49
C SER A 630 -3.20 -5.62 -24.40
N ASN A 631 -3.86 -4.86 -25.29
CA ASN A 631 -5.30 -4.70 -25.26
C ASN A 631 -6.03 -6.01 -25.58
N VAL A 632 -7.04 -6.32 -24.78
CA VAL A 632 -7.90 -7.50 -24.90
C VAL A 632 -9.33 -7.09 -25.29
N ILE A 633 -9.81 -5.95 -24.78
CA ILE A 633 -11.11 -5.33 -25.10
C ILE A 633 -10.87 -3.93 -25.66
N PRO A 634 -11.88 -3.30 -26.32
CA PRO A 634 -11.73 -1.97 -26.92
C PRO A 634 -11.25 -0.91 -25.93
N SER A 635 -10.35 -0.06 -26.40
CA SER A 635 -9.89 1.12 -25.67
C SER A 635 -10.84 2.30 -25.92
N ILE A 636 -11.35 2.91 -24.87
CA ILE A 636 -12.25 4.07 -24.94
C ILE A 636 -11.43 5.36 -25.02
N PRO A 637 -11.69 6.25 -25.98
CA PRO A 637 -10.87 7.45 -26.21
C PRO A 637 -10.67 8.36 -24.99
N GLU A 638 -11.68 8.56 -24.17
CA GLU A 638 -11.69 9.51 -23.06
C GLU A 638 -11.13 8.89 -21.76
N ALA A 639 -11.08 7.56 -21.68
CA ALA A 639 -10.60 6.88 -20.47
C ALA A 639 -9.10 7.04 -20.28
N CYS A 640 -8.69 7.25 -19.02
CA CYS A 640 -7.31 7.40 -18.64
C CYS A 640 -7.06 6.80 -17.25
N ILE A 641 -6.25 5.76 -17.19
CA ILE A 641 -5.84 5.10 -15.95
C ILE A 641 -4.90 6.04 -15.16
N SER A 642 -3.97 6.67 -15.88
CA SER A 642 -2.90 7.48 -15.29
C SER A 642 -3.43 8.60 -14.39
N THR A 643 -4.59 9.19 -14.66
CA THR A 643 -5.15 10.30 -13.85
C THR A 643 -5.67 9.90 -12.49
N SER A 644 -5.92 8.60 -12.26
CA SER A 644 -6.38 8.06 -10.97
C SER A 644 -5.52 6.90 -10.46
N PHE A 645 -4.32 6.72 -11.02
CA PHE A 645 -3.38 5.65 -10.66
C PHE A 645 -2.51 6.05 -9.46
N SER A 646 -3.14 6.18 -8.30
CA SER A 646 -2.49 6.65 -7.07
C SER A 646 -1.28 5.81 -6.66
N HIS A 647 -1.26 4.50 -6.94
CA HIS A 647 -0.12 3.62 -6.63
C HIS A 647 1.21 4.17 -7.12
N ILE A 648 1.25 4.67 -8.38
CA ILE A 648 2.48 5.12 -9.00
C ILE A 648 2.70 6.64 -8.93
N PHE A 649 1.65 7.46 -8.79
CA PHE A 649 1.79 8.93 -8.81
C PHE A 649 1.77 9.57 -7.43
N SER A 650 1.04 9.01 -6.45
CA SER A 650 0.98 9.51 -5.07
C SER A 650 1.34 8.46 -4.01
N GLY A 651 1.46 7.18 -4.40
CA GLY A 651 1.87 6.07 -3.54
C GLY A 651 3.33 5.64 -3.75
N GLY A 652 3.73 4.57 -3.08
CA GLY A 652 5.10 4.06 -3.06
C GLY A 652 5.46 3.09 -4.19
N TYR A 653 4.65 2.95 -5.27
CA TYR A 653 4.82 1.94 -6.32
C TYR A 653 5.34 2.50 -7.66
N SER A 654 5.93 3.70 -7.68
CA SER A 654 6.56 4.25 -8.88
C SER A 654 7.73 3.38 -9.35
N ALA A 655 7.73 3.00 -10.64
CA ALA A 655 8.59 1.96 -11.21
C ALA A 655 8.58 0.66 -10.40
N GLY A 656 7.43 0.33 -9.80
CA GLY A 656 7.29 -0.75 -8.82
C GLY A 656 5.97 -1.50 -8.87
N TYR A 657 5.04 -1.19 -9.78
CA TYR A 657 3.75 -1.88 -9.83
C TYR A 657 3.87 -3.35 -10.26
N TYR A 658 4.91 -3.71 -11.01
CA TYR A 658 5.22 -5.11 -11.35
C TYR A 658 5.38 -6.00 -10.11
N SER A 659 5.65 -5.41 -8.96
CA SER A 659 5.86 -6.08 -7.65
C SER A 659 4.72 -7.03 -7.28
N TYR A 660 3.47 -6.67 -7.61
CA TYR A 660 2.32 -7.55 -7.37
C TYR A 660 2.47 -8.89 -8.09
N LYS A 661 2.87 -8.86 -9.35
CA LYS A 661 3.10 -10.11 -10.12
C LYS A 661 4.40 -10.80 -9.78
N TRP A 662 5.42 -10.05 -9.40
CA TRP A 662 6.67 -10.61 -8.90
C TRP A 662 6.44 -11.39 -7.60
N SER A 663 5.78 -10.79 -6.63
CA SER A 663 5.45 -11.44 -5.36
C SER A 663 4.44 -12.58 -5.52
N GLU A 664 3.54 -12.51 -6.51
CA GLU A 664 2.59 -13.60 -6.81
C GLU A 664 3.31 -14.84 -7.37
N VAL A 665 4.44 -14.67 -8.06
CA VAL A 665 5.32 -15.79 -8.42
C VAL A 665 5.94 -16.40 -7.16
N LEU A 666 6.44 -15.57 -6.25
CA LEU A 666 7.00 -16.03 -4.97
C LEU A 666 5.96 -16.80 -4.15
N GLU A 667 4.72 -16.26 -4.03
CA GLU A 667 3.69 -16.88 -3.21
C GLU A 667 3.14 -18.18 -3.82
N ALA A 668 3.01 -18.25 -5.15
CA ALA A 668 2.52 -19.46 -5.82
C ALA A 668 3.44 -20.65 -5.51
N ASP A 669 4.75 -20.44 -5.58
CA ASP A 669 5.73 -21.44 -5.20
C ASP A 669 5.76 -21.68 -3.68
N ALA A 670 5.73 -20.63 -2.86
CA ALA A 670 5.69 -20.75 -1.40
C ALA A 670 4.46 -21.52 -0.90
N PHE A 671 3.26 -21.22 -1.44
CA PHE A 671 2.05 -21.91 -1.04
C PHE A 671 1.99 -23.37 -1.49
N SER A 672 2.70 -23.73 -2.58
CA SER A 672 2.80 -25.13 -3.01
C SER A 672 3.38 -26.03 -1.91
N LEU A 673 4.30 -25.52 -1.09
CA LEU A 673 4.84 -26.25 0.07
C LEU A 673 3.77 -26.47 1.16
N PHE A 674 2.89 -25.50 1.41
CA PHE A 674 1.75 -25.69 2.32
C PHE A 674 0.76 -26.71 1.76
N LYS A 675 0.51 -26.71 0.46
CA LYS A 675 -0.35 -27.74 -0.17
C LYS A 675 0.24 -29.14 -0.03
N GLU A 676 1.56 -29.30 -0.22
CA GLU A 676 2.26 -30.59 -0.10
C GLU A 676 2.25 -31.13 1.34
N LYS A 677 2.51 -30.26 2.33
CA LYS A 677 2.69 -30.66 3.74
C LYS A 677 1.43 -30.54 4.58
N GLY A 678 0.39 -29.88 4.07
CA GLY A 678 -0.85 -29.53 4.76
C GLY A 678 -0.94 -28.06 5.07
N ILE A 679 -2.07 -27.42 4.74
CA ILE A 679 -2.26 -25.95 4.82
C ILE A 679 -2.20 -25.38 6.24
N PHE A 680 -2.27 -26.23 7.27
CA PHE A 680 -2.10 -25.88 8.69
C PHE A 680 -0.85 -26.51 9.31
N ASN A 681 0.12 -26.93 8.49
CA ASN A 681 1.36 -27.52 9.00
C ASN A 681 2.19 -26.48 9.73
N THR A 682 2.43 -26.73 11.03
CA THR A 682 3.12 -25.78 11.91
C THR A 682 4.63 -25.69 11.64
N GLU A 683 5.26 -26.76 11.11
CA GLU A 683 6.68 -26.69 10.74
C GLU A 683 6.88 -25.76 9.55
N VAL A 684 6.00 -25.82 8.54
CA VAL A 684 6.04 -24.95 7.38
C VAL A 684 5.74 -23.50 7.78
N SER A 685 4.67 -23.27 8.57
CA SER A 685 4.30 -21.92 8.98
C SER A 685 5.34 -21.26 9.91
N HIS A 686 5.94 -22.04 10.83
CA HIS A 686 7.03 -21.53 11.66
C HIS A 686 8.28 -21.23 10.81
N SER A 687 8.63 -22.09 9.83
CA SER A 687 9.72 -21.79 8.90
C SER A 687 9.44 -20.52 8.10
N PHE A 688 8.19 -20.29 7.65
CA PHE A 688 7.80 -19.06 6.96
C PHE A 688 7.88 -17.85 7.88
N ARG A 689 7.39 -17.95 9.14
CA ARG A 689 7.55 -16.91 10.15
C ARG A 689 9.02 -16.57 10.38
N ASP A 690 9.86 -17.58 10.66
CA ASP A 690 11.23 -17.40 11.12
C ASP A 690 12.18 -16.94 10.00
N ASN A 691 11.86 -17.22 8.75
CA ASN A 691 12.69 -16.82 7.59
C ASN A 691 12.14 -15.63 6.81
N ILE A 692 10.82 -15.36 6.88
CA ILE A 692 10.18 -14.30 6.10
C ILE A 692 9.57 -13.25 7.03
N LEU A 693 8.50 -13.58 7.80
CA LEU A 693 7.69 -12.60 8.51
C LEU A 693 8.44 -11.86 9.63
N SER A 694 9.37 -12.54 10.31
CA SER A 694 10.10 -11.92 11.42
C SER A 694 11.35 -11.15 11.01
N LYS A 695 11.80 -11.30 9.77
CA LYS A 695 13.13 -10.85 9.34
C LYS A 695 13.17 -9.44 8.76
N GLY A 696 12.07 -8.96 8.21
CA GLY A 696 12.12 -7.72 7.44
C GLY A 696 13.19 -7.78 6.37
N CYS A 697 14.02 -6.75 6.23
CA CYS A 697 15.18 -6.73 5.32
C CYS A 697 16.53 -6.88 6.06
N SER A 698 16.57 -7.60 7.18
CA SER A 698 17.80 -7.83 7.93
C SER A 698 18.87 -8.62 7.15
N GLU A 699 18.45 -9.33 6.11
CA GLU A 699 19.28 -10.00 5.10
C GLU A 699 18.65 -9.73 3.71
N ASP A 700 19.32 -10.10 2.62
CA ASP A 700 18.74 -10.00 1.28
C ASP A 700 17.53 -10.94 1.15
N GLU A 701 16.45 -10.44 0.58
CA GLU A 701 15.14 -11.12 0.55
C GLU A 701 15.19 -12.42 -0.29
N ASP A 702 16.03 -12.50 -1.31
CA ASP A 702 16.27 -13.72 -2.09
C ASP A 702 16.99 -14.80 -1.26
N VAL A 703 17.86 -14.41 -0.33
CA VAL A 703 18.51 -15.34 0.61
C VAL A 703 17.49 -15.87 1.61
N LEU A 704 16.64 -14.99 2.17
CA LEU A 704 15.57 -15.38 3.09
C LEU A 704 14.57 -16.33 2.41
N TYR A 705 14.18 -16.03 1.18
CA TYR A 705 13.28 -16.86 0.39
C TYR A 705 13.88 -18.27 0.12
N ARG A 706 15.14 -18.34 -0.36
CA ARG A 706 15.83 -19.61 -0.59
C ARG A 706 15.99 -20.43 0.69
N ARG A 707 16.16 -19.77 1.84
CA ARG A 707 16.23 -20.47 3.15
C ARG A 707 14.89 -21.11 3.53
N PHE A 708 13.78 -20.46 3.21
CA PHE A 708 12.44 -21.02 3.41
C PHE A 708 12.13 -22.11 2.36
N ARG A 709 12.36 -21.83 1.08
CA ARG A 709 11.84 -22.66 -0.03
C ARG A 709 12.84 -23.69 -0.55
N GLY A 710 14.14 -23.42 -0.42
CA GLY A 710 15.23 -24.29 -0.88
C GLY A 710 15.72 -24.00 -2.30
N HIS A 711 15.05 -23.12 -3.05
CA HIS A 711 15.38 -22.73 -4.44
C HIS A 711 14.80 -21.36 -4.79
N ASP A 712 15.19 -20.82 -5.94
CA ASP A 712 14.61 -19.59 -6.50
C ASP A 712 13.20 -19.85 -7.09
N PRO A 713 12.27 -18.87 -7.05
CA PRO A 713 10.96 -19.02 -7.63
C PRO A 713 11.00 -18.98 -9.16
N GLU A 714 10.07 -19.71 -9.80
CA GLU A 714 9.94 -19.74 -11.26
C GLU A 714 8.56 -19.18 -11.68
N PRO A 715 8.48 -18.25 -12.66
CA PRO A 715 7.23 -17.68 -13.16
C PRO A 715 6.22 -18.72 -13.66
N GLU A 716 6.71 -19.88 -14.08
CA GLU A 716 5.88 -21.00 -14.52
C GLU A 716 4.92 -21.49 -13.43
N ALA A 717 5.32 -21.47 -12.15
CA ALA A 717 4.48 -21.87 -11.03
C ALA A 717 3.19 -21.01 -10.97
N LEU A 718 3.30 -19.70 -11.22
CA LEU A 718 2.13 -18.82 -11.29
C LEU A 718 1.23 -19.15 -12.47
N LEU A 719 1.82 -19.35 -13.66
CA LEU A 719 1.05 -19.66 -14.87
C LEU A 719 0.31 -21.01 -14.77
N GLU A 720 0.91 -21.99 -14.12
CA GLU A 720 0.29 -23.28 -13.80
C GLU A 720 -0.85 -23.12 -12.77
N LYS A 721 -0.61 -22.35 -11.69
CA LYS A 721 -1.62 -22.03 -10.67
C LYS A 721 -2.86 -21.36 -11.29
N LEU A 722 -2.67 -20.45 -12.23
CA LEU A 722 -3.76 -19.75 -12.94
C LEU A 722 -4.39 -20.58 -14.07
N GLY A 723 -3.88 -21.79 -14.36
CA GLY A 723 -4.38 -22.64 -15.44
C GLY A 723 -4.11 -22.10 -16.86
N ILE A 724 -3.21 -21.12 -17.00
CA ILE A 724 -2.83 -20.52 -18.28
C ILE A 724 -1.94 -21.47 -19.08
N VAL A 725 -1.05 -22.17 -18.40
CA VAL A 725 -0.27 -23.28 -18.95
C VAL A 725 -0.59 -24.57 -18.22
N LYS A 726 -0.36 -25.70 -18.87
CA LYS A 726 -0.57 -27.01 -18.22
C LYS A 726 0.62 -27.33 -17.35
N ALA A 727 0.36 -27.85 -16.15
CA ALA A 727 1.39 -28.44 -15.31
C ALA A 727 2.13 -29.54 -16.08
N LYS A 728 3.46 -29.53 -15.98
CA LYS A 728 4.36 -30.49 -16.66
C LYS A 728 4.26 -31.87 -16.02
#